data_f041c4d55df5408bb0d2f861ccd2426d
#
_entry.id   f041c4d55df5408bb0d2f861ccd2426d
#
_cell.length_a   1.000
_cell.length_b   1.000
_cell.length_c   1.000
_cell.angle_alpha   90.00
_cell.angle_beta   90.00
_cell.angle_gamma   90.00
#
_symmetry.space_group_name_H-M   'P 1'
#
loop_
_entity.id
_entity.type
_entity.pdbx_description
1 polymer ?
#
loop_
_entity_poly.entity_id
_entity_poly.type
_entity_poly.pdbx_seq_one_letter_code
_entity_poly.pdbx_strand_id
1 'polypeptide(L)'
;MPLPCLCLPFALLAALPHDPRDPRFTTTRNSPIVLPLPDEQDAFFFVVFGDRTTGPPEGVAVLAQAVDEVNLLAPDFVINVGDMVQGYNETPEWLAQMREYKATMQKLACPWFPVVGNHDLYWRGKGTPPRTAHEAEYETNFGPLWYAFRHKRNWFLALDSDEGDPVSGKKDFSDPACQTMSPEQFAWLSTTLAQAKSADNVFVFLHHPRWLKNNYGDDWERVHQLLAANGNVRAVFAGHIHHMRYDGQRDGIEYFALATVGATYDDVAPRAGYLHEYHVVTVRKHQLAVASFPVGSVLDPRAITGKLSDETRLLAQSLAPHWSGTLAFGADRAVDSELALEIKNPTTRTLELTGSGESEDARWAFLPEHQHLKLEPGATQTLHLHVARAAGQLDDWLRGPELALNVDYLGEGWRVPLPERRWAMPIDIAALPLPPKPEQERVLALDGQHDALLVESAKLALPDGPLTLETWFRARSFGERTGLVSKTESSDYGLFVSQGHPTFSVHLGGKYATAEKKDLAITSGAWHHLAGVFDGSELRLYLDGALVATTKASGKRDTNALPLVVGGDVTKAGQPADTFDGELDELRLSKSARYSGKSFTPARRLTADADTLLWLPMDGAIGPWIPDHSGHAAFATRAGAPHLVEAR
;
A
#
# COMPACT_ATOMS: atom_id res chain seq x y z
N MET A 1 -46.43 20.25 40.19
CA MET A 1 -46.03 21.40 39.36
C MET A 1 -44.63 21.11 38.83
N PRO A 2 -44.46 20.83 37.55
CA PRO A 2 -43.15 20.67 36.95
C PRO A 2 -42.63 22.02 36.47
N LEU A 3 -41.38 22.32 36.76
CA LEU A 3 -40.62 23.46 36.28
C LEU A 3 -40.38 23.36 34.75
N PRO A 4 -40.47 24.44 34.01
CA PRO A 4 -40.20 24.41 32.58
C PRO A 4 -38.67 24.42 32.33
N CYS A 5 -38.22 23.46 31.52
CA CYS A 5 -36.89 23.47 30.90
C CYS A 5 -36.80 24.68 29.97
N LEU A 6 -35.92 25.63 30.31
CA LEU A 6 -35.50 26.68 29.38
C LEU A 6 -34.55 26.07 28.36
N CYS A 7 -35.03 25.74 27.18
CA CYS A 7 -34.21 25.58 25.99
C CYS A 7 -33.71 26.95 25.55
N LEU A 8 -32.45 27.27 25.83
CA LEU A 8 -31.75 28.35 25.14
C LEU A 8 -31.61 27.98 23.66
N PRO A 9 -32.04 28.82 22.71
CA PRO A 9 -31.75 28.56 21.32
C PRO A 9 -30.23 28.76 21.12
N PHE A 10 -29.54 27.69 20.65
CA PHE A 10 -28.26 27.84 20.00
C PHE A 10 -28.50 28.79 18.81
N ALA A 11 -28.09 30.03 18.95
CA ALA A 11 -27.94 30.91 17.82
C ALA A 11 -26.87 30.28 16.91
N LEU A 12 -27.28 29.69 15.78
CA LEU A 12 -26.42 29.54 14.65
C LEU A 12 -25.81 30.92 14.38
N LEU A 13 -24.55 31.13 14.70
CA LEU A 13 -23.80 32.22 14.10
C LEU A 13 -23.80 31.93 12.60
N ALA A 14 -24.74 32.51 11.88
CA ALA A 14 -24.67 32.60 10.43
C ALA A 14 -23.35 33.32 10.15
N ALA A 15 -22.41 32.62 9.56
CA ALA A 15 -21.19 33.24 9.07
C ALA A 15 -21.62 34.46 8.24
N LEU A 16 -21.23 35.66 8.67
CA LEU A 16 -21.46 36.87 7.91
C LEU A 16 -20.83 36.66 6.52
N PRO A 17 -21.57 36.93 5.43
CA PRO A 17 -21.00 36.79 4.11
C PRO A 17 -19.77 37.67 4.02
N HIS A 18 -18.63 37.08 3.72
CA HIS A 18 -17.40 37.80 3.50
C HIS A 18 -17.58 38.81 2.36
N ASP A 19 -17.18 40.05 2.56
CA ASP A 19 -17.08 41.04 1.49
C ASP A 19 -15.92 40.60 0.58
N PRO A 20 -16.16 40.19 -0.70
CA PRO A 20 -15.11 39.78 -1.62
C PRO A 20 -14.07 40.90 -1.88
N ARG A 21 -14.32 42.08 -1.37
CA ARG A 21 -13.42 43.23 -1.42
C ARG A 21 -12.53 43.37 -0.19
N ASP A 22 -12.61 42.45 0.80
CA ASP A 22 -11.68 42.50 1.95
C ASP A 22 -10.23 42.38 1.44
N PRO A 23 -9.40 43.40 1.68
CA PRO A 23 -8.05 43.46 1.14
C PRO A 23 -7.11 42.39 1.72
N ARG A 24 -7.53 41.64 2.74
CA ARG A 24 -6.79 40.51 3.29
C ARG A 24 -6.94 39.25 2.45
N PHE A 25 -7.99 39.18 1.57
CA PHE A 25 -8.23 38.03 0.68
C PHE A 25 -8.06 38.43 -0.79
N THR A 26 -7.28 37.67 -1.53
CA THR A 26 -7.00 37.96 -2.93
C THR A 26 -7.05 36.69 -3.78
N THR A 27 -7.74 36.76 -4.92
CA THR A 27 -7.79 35.69 -5.91
C THR A 27 -8.07 36.28 -7.31
N THR A 28 -7.62 35.61 -8.35
CA THR A 28 -8.03 35.85 -9.73
C THR A 28 -9.09 34.85 -10.17
N ARG A 29 -9.48 33.90 -9.31
CA ARG A 29 -10.48 32.87 -9.61
C ARG A 29 -11.87 33.32 -9.14
N ASN A 30 -12.88 32.86 -9.85
CA ASN A 30 -14.26 33.07 -9.48
C ASN A 30 -14.77 31.84 -8.72
N SER A 31 -15.10 32.01 -7.46
CA SER A 31 -15.66 30.97 -6.60
C SER A 31 -16.86 31.53 -5.84
N PRO A 32 -17.97 30.77 -5.72
CA PRO A 32 -19.07 31.14 -4.84
C PRO A 32 -18.73 30.94 -3.36
N ILE A 33 -17.64 30.25 -3.06
CA ILE A 33 -17.18 30.01 -1.70
C ILE A 33 -16.37 31.21 -1.24
N VAL A 34 -16.77 31.76 -0.11
CA VAL A 34 -16.05 32.78 0.62
C VAL A 34 -15.35 32.13 1.81
N LEU A 35 -14.02 32.24 1.87
CA LEU A 35 -13.23 31.67 2.97
C LEU A 35 -13.23 32.68 4.13
N PRO A 36 -13.74 32.33 5.34
CA PRO A 36 -13.80 33.25 6.46
C PRO A 36 -12.38 33.58 6.96
N LEU A 37 -12.11 34.85 7.19
CA LEU A 37 -10.82 35.30 7.71
C LEU A 37 -10.81 35.26 9.25
N PRO A 38 -9.68 34.92 9.87
CA PRO A 38 -9.53 34.96 11.33
C PRO A 38 -9.45 36.38 11.85
N ASP A 39 -9.77 36.57 13.14
CA ASP A 39 -9.56 37.81 13.84
C ASP A 39 -8.07 38.18 13.95
N GLU A 40 -7.73 39.46 13.89
CA GLU A 40 -6.35 39.94 14.03
C GLU A 40 -5.97 40.21 15.50
N GLN A 41 -4.88 39.61 15.93
CA GLN A 41 -4.21 39.86 17.21
C GLN A 41 -2.70 39.79 16.99
N ASP A 42 -1.84 40.25 17.92
CA ASP A 42 -0.40 40.38 17.65
C ASP A 42 0.39 39.07 17.51
N ALA A 43 0.17 38.05 18.36
CA ALA A 43 0.77 36.73 18.23
C ALA A 43 -0.30 35.71 17.82
N PHE A 44 0.05 34.67 17.07
CA PHE A 44 -0.89 33.66 16.62
C PHE A 44 -0.19 32.32 16.33
N PHE A 45 -0.98 31.28 16.21
CA PHE A 45 -0.54 30.02 15.64
C PHE A 45 -1.65 29.42 14.79
N PHE A 46 -1.25 28.66 13.80
CA PHE A 46 -2.14 27.93 12.93
C PHE A 46 -1.71 26.48 12.82
N VAL A 47 -2.61 25.63 12.36
CA VAL A 47 -2.36 24.21 12.16
C VAL A 47 -2.38 23.90 10.68
N VAL A 48 -1.49 23.00 10.26
CA VAL A 48 -1.49 22.46 8.89
C VAL A 48 -1.83 20.98 8.94
N PHE A 49 -2.85 20.58 8.19
CA PHE A 49 -3.24 19.21 7.93
C PHE A 49 -2.65 18.75 6.60
N GLY A 50 -2.09 17.55 6.59
CA GLY A 50 -1.74 16.85 5.37
C GLY A 50 -2.94 16.13 4.74
N ASP A 51 -2.64 15.20 3.89
CA ASP A 51 -3.55 14.42 3.07
C ASP A 51 -4.52 13.57 3.91
N ARG A 52 -5.75 13.41 3.43
CA ARG A 52 -6.72 12.46 4.01
C ARG A 52 -6.94 11.27 3.08
N THR A 53 -6.61 11.39 1.80
CA THR A 53 -6.96 10.47 0.72
C THR A 53 -6.04 9.26 0.60
N THR A 54 -6.41 8.27 -0.25
CA THR A 54 -5.72 6.98 -0.43
C THR A 54 -5.60 6.13 0.84
N GLY A 55 -6.31 6.50 1.89
CA GLY A 55 -6.38 5.74 3.14
C GLY A 55 -7.60 4.82 3.19
N PRO A 56 -7.61 3.90 4.16
CA PRO A 56 -8.78 3.08 4.43
C PRO A 56 -9.96 3.95 4.90
N PRO A 57 -11.20 3.44 4.92
CA PRO A 57 -12.35 4.18 5.44
C PRO A 57 -12.13 4.76 6.85
N GLU A 58 -11.35 4.07 7.68
CA GLU A 58 -10.97 4.49 9.04
C GLU A 58 -10.14 5.77 9.06
N GLY A 59 -9.50 6.17 7.95
CA GLY A 59 -8.76 7.43 7.84
C GLY A 59 -9.61 8.67 8.13
N VAL A 60 -10.91 8.61 7.91
CA VAL A 60 -11.85 9.69 8.34
C VAL A 60 -11.90 9.80 9.86
N ALA A 61 -11.79 8.70 10.59
CA ALA A 61 -11.74 8.72 12.05
C ALA A 61 -10.45 9.35 12.56
N VAL A 62 -9.30 9.12 11.89
CA VAL A 62 -8.03 9.79 12.19
C VAL A 62 -8.14 11.30 11.99
N LEU A 63 -8.71 11.74 10.86
CA LEU A 63 -9.00 13.16 10.62
C LEU A 63 -9.93 13.72 11.69
N ALA A 64 -10.99 13.01 12.09
CA ALA A 64 -11.92 13.45 13.12
C ALA A 64 -11.23 13.61 14.48
N GLN A 65 -10.33 12.68 14.83
CA GLN A 65 -9.51 12.79 16.03
C GLN A 65 -8.57 14.00 15.96
N ALA A 66 -7.90 14.22 14.83
CA ALA A 66 -7.06 15.40 14.64
C ALA A 66 -7.86 16.70 14.79
N VAL A 67 -9.10 16.75 14.30
CA VAL A 67 -10.03 17.89 14.47
C VAL A 67 -10.33 18.11 15.95
N ASP A 68 -10.63 17.05 16.70
CA ASP A 68 -10.92 17.13 18.13
C ASP A 68 -9.70 17.64 18.92
N GLU A 69 -8.50 17.14 18.61
CA GLU A 69 -7.24 17.57 19.22
C GLU A 69 -6.92 19.04 18.91
N VAL A 70 -7.10 19.45 17.65
CA VAL A 70 -6.88 20.83 17.21
C VAL A 70 -7.86 21.80 17.88
N ASN A 71 -9.10 21.38 18.11
CA ASN A 71 -10.06 22.17 18.88
C ASN A 71 -9.60 22.43 20.32
N LEU A 72 -8.91 21.45 20.94
CA LEU A 72 -8.29 21.66 22.27
C LEU A 72 -7.13 22.65 22.22
N LEU A 73 -6.38 22.69 21.13
CA LEU A 73 -5.29 23.65 20.94
C LEU A 73 -5.82 25.07 20.67
N ALA A 74 -7.03 25.19 20.11
CA ALA A 74 -7.67 26.47 19.76
C ALA A 74 -6.78 27.40 18.86
N PRO A 75 -6.32 26.93 17.67
CA PRO A 75 -5.55 27.77 16.77
C PRO A 75 -6.40 28.90 16.15
N ASP A 76 -5.73 29.90 15.59
CA ASP A 76 -6.42 30.97 14.85
C ASP A 76 -7.12 30.42 13.61
N PHE A 77 -6.51 29.44 12.93
CA PHE A 77 -7.08 28.76 11.76
C PHE A 77 -6.33 27.45 11.45
N VAL A 78 -6.90 26.67 10.54
CA VAL A 78 -6.30 25.44 9.98
C VAL A 78 -6.09 25.64 8.48
N ILE A 79 -4.99 25.14 7.92
CA ILE A 79 -4.78 24.98 6.47
C ILE A 79 -4.65 23.49 6.18
N ASN A 80 -5.36 22.97 5.17
CA ASN A 80 -5.12 21.63 4.63
C ASN A 80 -4.32 21.75 3.34
N VAL A 81 -3.29 20.92 3.14
CA VAL A 81 -2.42 20.98 1.96
C VAL A 81 -2.84 20.06 0.82
N GLY A 82 -4.13 19.78 0.70
CA GLY A 82 -4.72 19.07 -0.44
C GLY A 82 -5.08 17.61 -0.15
N ASP A 83 -5.59 16.96 -1.18
CA ASP A 83 -6.04 15.56 -1.16
C ASP A 83 -7.07 15.28 -0.05
N MET A 84 -8.13 16.05 -0.06
CA MET A 84 -9.22 16.02 0.92
C MET A 84 -10.23 14.90 0.67
N VAL A 85 -10.43 14.52 -0.59
CA VAL A 85 -11.34 13.45 -1.01
C VAL A 85 -10.56 12.25 -1.54
N GLN A 86 -11.15 11.06 -1.58
CA GLN A 86 -10.50 9.91 -2.21
C GLN A 86 -10.28 10.13 -3.71
N GLY A 87 -11.19 10.84 -4.34
CA GLY A 87 -11.07 11.25 -5.74
C GLY A 87 -10.92 10.10 -6.73
N TYR A 88 -10.39 10.40 -7.92
CA TYR A 88 -10.20 9.41 -8.99
C TYR A 88 -11.47 8.63 -9.32
N ASN A 89 -12.62 9.31 -9.32
CA ASN A 89 -13.94 8.74 -9.50
C ASN A 89 -14.85 9.67 -10.30
N GLU A 90 -16.11 9.29 -10.46
CA GLU A 90 -17.14 10.11 -11.09
C GLU A 90 -17.69 11.17 -10.12
N THR A 91 -18.23 12.25 -10.67
CA THR A 91 -18.72 13.41 -9.92
C THR A 91 -19.69 13.07 -8.77
N PRO A 92 -20.67 12.15 -8.91
CA PRO A 92 -21.58 11.83 -7.81
C PRO A 92 -20.88 11.25 -6.57
N GLU A 93 -19.88 10.40 -6.79
CA GLU A 93 -19.07 9.81 -5.73
C GLU A 93 -18.14 10.86 -5.11
N TRP A 94 -17.46 11.66 -5.94
CA TRP A 94 -16.68 12.80 -5.51
C TRP A 94 -17.48 13.73 -4.58
N LEU A 95 -18.70 14.07 -4.96
CA LEU A 95 -19.60 14.90 -4.15
C LEU A 95 -19.99 14.24 -2.82
N ALA A 96 -20.09 12.91 -2.77
CA ALA A 96 -20.35 12.19 -1.53
C ALA A 96 -19.15 12.29 -0.57
N GLN A 97 -17.95 12.04 -1.07
CA GLN A 97 -16.69 12.14 -0.31
C GLN A 97 -16.42 13.58 0.16
N MET A 98 -16.69 14.56 -0.70
CA MET A 98 -16.60 15.98 -0.34
C MET A 98 -17.51 16.32 0.85
N ARG A 99 -18.77 15.84 0.86
CA ARG A 99 -19.69 16.07 1.98
C ARG A 99 -19.20 15.41 3.26
N GLU A 100 -18.64 14.20 3.19
CA GLU A 100 -18.06 13.49 4.33
C GLU A 100 -16.89 14.28 4.93
N TYR A 101 -15.94 14.70 4.10
CA TYR A 101 -14.81 15.52 4.52
C TYR A 101 -15.26 16.83 5.17
N LYS A 102 -16.13 17.58 4.50
CA LYS A 102 -16.66 18.85 5.03
C LYS A 102 -17.42 18.67 6.34
N ALA A 103 -18.19 17.59 6.49
CA ALA A 103 -18.90 17.30 7.73
C ALA A 103 -17.94 17.09 8.91
N THR A 104 -16.75 16.53 8.67
CA THR A 104 -15.69 16.40 9.67
C THR A 104 -15.03 17.74 9.94
N MET A 105 -14.59 18.46 8.92
CA MET A 105 -13.90 19.75 9.06
C MET A 105 -14.81 20.87 9.63
N GLN A 106 -16.10 20.80 9.43
CA GLN A 106 -17.08 21.73 10.02
C GLN A 106 -17.15 21.65 11.56
N LYS A 107 -16.58 20.61 12.17
CA LYS A 107 -16.47 20.50 13.64
C LYS A 107 -15.31 21.31 14.21
N LEU A 108 -14.42 21.84 13.37
CA LEU A 108 -13.39 22.78 13.81
C LEU A 108 -14.01 24.03 14.43
N ALA A 109 -13.50 24.45 15.58
CA ALA A 109 -13.92 25.67 16.26
C ALA A 109 -13.31 26.95 15.64
N CYS A 110 -12.42 26.82 14.67
CA CYS A 110 -11.75 27.91 13.97
C CYS A 110 -11.97 27.81 12.45
N PRO A 111 -11.73 28.89 11.68
CA PRO A 111 -11.71 28.83 10.22
C PRO A 111 -10.70 27.83 9.68
N TRP A 112 -11.01 27.23 8.51
CA TRP A 112 -10.05 26.41 7.79
C TRP A 112 -9.98 26.78 6.30
N PHE A 113 -8.80 26.57 5.70
CA PHE A 113 -8.47 27.00 4.35
C PHE A 113 -7.96 25.79 3.54
N PRO A 114 -8.64 25.40 2.45
CA PRO A 114 -8.25 24.26 1.63
C PRO A 114 -7.20 24.66 0.60
N VAL A 115 -6.19 23.81 0.39
CA VAL A 115 -5.34 23.80 -0.80
C VAL A 115 -5.78 22.66 -1.68
N VAL A 116 -5.69 22.79 -2.98
CA VAL A 116 -6.12 21.76 -3.92
C VAL A 116 -5.03 20.73 -4.13
N GLY A 117 -5.40 19.43 -4.12
CA GLY A 117 -4.52 18.30 -4.46
C GLY A 117 -5.00 17.53 -5.69
N ASN A 118 -4.22 16.56 -6.15
CA ASN A 118 -4.56 15.80 -7.36
C ASN A 118 -5.81 14.94 -7.17
N HIS A 119 -6.04 14.35 -6.00
CA HIS A 119 -7.25 13.60 -5.71
C HIS A 119 -8.50 14.48 -5.69
N ASP A 120 -8.37 15.74 -5.37
CA ASP A 120 -9.48 16.69 -5.37
C ASP A 120 -9.92 17.07 -6.80
N LEU A 121 -9.07 16.87 -7.81
CA LEU A 121 -9.31 17.29 -9.18
C LEU A 121 -9.47 16.15 -10.17
N TYR A 122 -8.77 15.02 -10.02
CA TYR A 122 -8.72 13.99 -11.05
C TYR A 122 -10.06 13.24 -11.16
N TRP A 123 -10.55 13.17 -12.37
CA TRP A 123 -11.77 12.45 -12.72
C TRP A 123 -11.41 11.09 -13.35
N ARG A 124 -12.07 10.03 -12.93
CA ARG A 124 -12.01 8.70 -13.57
C ARG A 124 -13.41 8.10 -13.60
N GLY A 125 -13.82 7.62 -14.76
CA GLY A 125 -15.14 7.00 -14.93
C GLY A 125 -15.36 6.49 -16.35
N LYS A 126 -16.59 6.08 -16.65
CA LYS A 126 -16.99 5.68 -18.00
C LYS A 126 -17.37 6.93 -18.79
N GLY A 127 -16.71 7.15 -19.92
CA GLY A 127 -17.00 8.27 -20.82
C GLY A 127 -15.82 9.23 -20.99
N THR A 128 -16.10 10.42 -21.54
CA THR A 128 -15.11 11.47 -21.73
C THR A 128 -15.02 12.31 -20.45
N PRO A 129 -13.83 12.44 -19.84
CA PRO A 129 -13.67 13.31 -18.69
C PRO A 129 -13.99 14.76 -19.04
N PRO A 130 -14.51 15.56 -18.10
CA PRO A 130 -14.58 17.02 -18.27
C PRO A 130 -13.18 17.58 -18.57
N ARG A 131 -13.09 18.63 -19.37
CA ARG A 131 -11.80 19.21 -19.78
C ARG A 131 -10.91 19.60 -18.61
N THR A 132 -11.50 20.12 -17.56
CA THR A 132 -10.84 20.57 -16.32
C THR A 132 -11.09 19.61 -15.16
N ALA A 133 -11.45 18.35 -15.44
CA ALA A 133 -11.77 17.36 -14.43
C ALA A 133 -12.79 17.92 -13.40
N HIS A 134 -12.50 17.88 -12.08
CA HIS A 134 -13.38 18.36 -11.02
C HIS A 134 -13.10 19.80 -10.55
N GLU A 135 -12.40 20.63 -11.33
CA GLU A 135 -12.09 22.01 -10.91
C GLU A 135 -13.35 22.83 -10.53
N ALA A 136 -14.39 22.75 -11.36
CA ALA A 136 -15.63 23.51 -11.09
C ALA A 136 -16.35 23.01 -9.81
N GLU A 137 -16.35 21.72 -9.58
CA GLU A 137 -16.87 21.11 -8.36
C GLU A 137 -16.04 21.51 -7.13
N TYR A 138 -14.71 21.55 -7.29
CA TYR A 138 -13.81 22.02 -6.24
C TYR A 138 -14.09 23.50 -5.91
N GLU A 139 -14.09 24.37 -6.91
CA GLU A 139 -14.33 25.81 -6.71
C GLU A 139 -15.72 26.09 -6.12
N THR A 140 -16.73 25.30 -6.48
CA THR A 140 -18.08 25.41 -5.94
C THR A 140 -18.17 24.99 -4.47
N ASN A 141 -17.38 24.00 -4.05
CA ASN A 141 -17.56 23.35 -2.75
C ASN A 141 -16.46 23.70 -1.74
N PHE A 142 -15.23 23.93 -2.17
CA PHE A 142 -14.08 24.20 -1.30
C PHE A 142 -13.58 25.65 -1.39
N GLY A 143 -13.57 26.25 -2.56
CA GLY A 143 -13.10 27.60 -2.79
C GLY A 143 -12.15 27.71 -3.99
N PRO A 144 -11.51 28.86 -4.22
CA PRO A 144 -10.68 29.06 -5.41
C PRO A 144 -9.46 28.16 -5.42
N LEU A 145 -8.99 27.77 -6.62
CA LEU A 145 -7.84 26.89 -6.82
C LEU A 145 -6.54 27.48 -6.28
N TRP A 146 -6.36 28.80 -6.42
CA TRP A 146 -5.30 29.54 -5.76
C TRP A 146 -5.81 30.86 -5.20
N TYR A 147 -5.27 31.26 -4.06
CA TYR A 147 -5.69 32.45 -3.36
C TYR A 147 -4.64 32.92 -2.34
N ALA A 148 -4.81 34.11 -1.81
CA ALA A 148 -4.07 34.58 -0.67
C ALA A 148 -4.99 35.30 0.34
N PHE A 149 -4.61 35.23 1.60
CA PHE A 149 -5.24 36.02 2.65
C PHE A 149 -4.20 36.57 3.61
N ARG A 150 -4.61 37.54 4.37
CA ARG A 150 -3.78 38.15 5.42
C ARG A 150 -4.36 37.83 6.78
N HIS A 151 -3.46 37.46 7.69
CA HIS A 151 -3.77 37.45 9.10
C HIS A 151 -2.70 38.25 9.85
N LYS A 152 -3.15 39.29 10.59
CA LYS A 152 -2.23 40.28 11.20
C LYS A 152 -1.33 40.86 10.13
N ARG A 153 -0.01 40.84 10.34
CA ARG A 153 1.00 41.37 9.41
C ARG A 153 1.63 40.31 8.53
N ASN A 154 0.94 39.15 8.36
CA ASN A 154 1.46 38.03 7.60
C ASN A 154 0.52 37.70 6.43
N TRP A 155 1.11 37.13 5.37
CA TRP A 155 0.39 36.67 4.20
C TRP A 155 0.48 35.13 4.06
N PHE A 156 -0.58 34.55 3.59
CA PHE A 156 -0.77 33.11 3.38
C PHE A 156 -1.21 32.90 1.94
N LEU A 157 -0.39 32.17 1.15
CA LEU A 157 -0.59 31.96 -0.27
C LEU A 157 -0.83 30.48 -0.52
N ALA A 158 -2.02 30.11 -1.00
CA ALA A 158 -2.35 28.80 -1.48
C ALA A 158 -2.15 28.74 -2.99
N LEU A 159 -1.40 27.77 -3.48
CA LEU A 159 -1.10 27.57 -4.89
C LEU A 159 -1.71 26.27 -5.39
N ASP A 160 -2.20 26.28 -6.63
CA ASP A 160 -2.46 25.04 -7.36
C ASP A 160 -1.14 24.50 -7.90
N SER A 161 -0.76 23.32 -7.46
CA SER A 161 0.48 22.67 -7.90
C SER A 161 0.26 21.65 -9.03
N ASP A 162 -0.97 21.51 -9.54
CA ASP A 162 -1.31 20.54 -10.57
C ASP A 162 -2.36 21.08 -11.55
N GLU A 163 -2.03 22.21 -12.15
CA GLU A 163 -2.90 22.89 -13.14
C GLU A 163 -3.11 22.03 -14.41
N GLY A 164 -2.19 21.09 -14.67
CA GLY A 164 -2.22 20.22 -15.84
C GLY A 164 -1.58 20.84 -17.08
N ASP A 165 -1.61 20.10 -18.18
CA ASP A 165 -1.12 20.58 -19.48
C ASP A 165 -2.05 21.67 -20.04
N PRO A 166 -1.55 22.88 -20.32
CA PRO A 166 -2.39 24.02 -20.69
C PRO A 166 -3.06 23.87 -22.07
N VAL A 167 -2.58 22.96 -22.90
CA VAL A 167 -3.11 22.75 -24.27
C VAL A 167 -4.18 21.68 -24.28
N SER A 168 -3.88 20.52 -23.70
CA SER A 168 -4.77 19.37 -23.70
C SER A 168 -5.74 19.33 -22.51
N GLY A 169 -5.42 20.04 -21.43
CA GLY A 169 -6.13 19.93 -20.15
C GLY A 169 -5.85 18.62 -19.41
N LYS A 170 -4.86 17.84 -19.86
CA LYS A 170 -4.47 16.59 -19.17
C LYS A 170 -3.90 16.91 -17.80
N LYS A 171 -4.41 16.21 -16.78
CA LYS A 171 -3.83 16.22 -15.43
C LYS A 171 -3.07 14.93 -15.20
N ASP A 172 -1.79 15.06 -14.83
CA ASP A 172 -0.91 13.93 -14.58
C ASP A 172 0.29 14.40 -13.75
N PHE A 173 0.29 14.15 -12.46
CA PHE A 173 1.35 14.59 -11.55
C PHE A 173 2.71 13.88 -11.81
N SER A 174 2.73 12.83 -12.61
CA SER A 174 3.95 12.13 -13.03
C SER A 174 4.53 12.60 -14.37
N ASP A 175 3.82 13.47 -15.08
CA ASP A 175 4.24 14.02 -16.37
C ASP A 175 4.76 15.46 -16.18
N PRO A 176 6.06 15.72 -16.36
CA PRO A 176 6.63 17.07 -16.20
C PRO A 176 5.94 18.15 -17.03
N ALA A 177 5.33 17.82 -18.18
CA ALA A 177 4.58 18.78 -18.98
C ALA A 177 3.32 19.29 -18.28
N CYS A 178 2.74 18.47 -17.39
CA CYS A 178 1.59 18.83 -16.55
C CYS A 178 1.99 19.55 -15.26
N GLN A 179 3.29 19.69 -15.00
CA GLN A 179 3.81 20.19 -13.72
C GLN A 179 4.33 21.62 -13.80
N THR A 180 3.98 22.36 -14.81
CA THR A 180 4.36 23.76 -15.00
C THR A 180 3.26 24.67 -14.46
N MET A 181 3.63 25.64 -13.60
CA MET A 181 2.71 26.70 -13.17
C MET A 181 2.28 27.55 -14.37
N SER A 182 0.98 27.78 -14.52
CA SER A 182 0.47 28.58 -15.62
C SER A 182 1.00 30.02 -15.60
N PRO A 183 1.05 30.70 -16.75
CA PRO A 183 1.36 32.13 -16.79
C PRO A 183 0.38 32.98 -15.96
N GLU A 184 -0.88 32.58 -15.87
CA GLU A 184 -1.90 33.27 -15.07
C GLU A 184 -1.59 33.18 -13.57
N GLN A 185 -1.38 31.98 -13.05
CA GLN A 185 -1.05 31.81 -11.63
C GLN A 185 0.29 32.46 -11.29
N PHE A 186 1.30 32.33 -12.17
CA PHE A 186 2.60 32.94 -11.94
C PHE A 186 2.53 34.47 -11.92
N ALA A 187 1.76 35.11 -12.81
CA ALA A 187 1.53 36.55 -12.81
C ALA A 187 0.78 37.01 -11.54
N TRP A 188 -0.25 36.24 -11.14
CA TRP A 188 -0.96 36.48 -9.89
C TRP A 188 -0.02 36.37 -8.69
N LEU A 189 0.81 35.31 -8.62
CA LEU A 189 1.79 35.11 -7.54
C LEU A 189 2.76 36.28 -7.46
N SER A 190 3.32 36.71 -8.60
CA SER A 190 4.23 37.85 -8.68
C SER A 190 3.58 39.13 -8.16
N THR A 191 2.35 39.41 -8.55
CA THR A 191 1.58 40.58 -8.12
C THR A 191 1.29 40.53 -6.62
N THR A 192 0.89 39.37 -6.14
CA THR A 192 0.55 39.13 -4.72
C THR A 192 1.80 39.28 -3.83
N LEU A 193 2.94 38.76 -4.25
CA LEU A 193 4.21 38.94 -3.52
C LEU A 193 4.64 40.41 -3.47
N ALA A 194 4.45 41.15 -4.55
CA ALA A 194 4.72 42.58 -4.55
C ALA A 194 3.83 43.35 -3.53
N GLN A 195 2.56 42.97 -3.41
CA GLN A 195 1.64 43.50 -2.38
C GLN A 195 2.07 43.09 -0.96
N ALA A 196 2.59 41.86 -0.81
CA ALA A 196 3.05 41.32 0.45
C ALA A 196 4.46 41.83 0.88
N LYS A 197 5.12 42.68 0.10
CA LYS A 197 6.50 43.11 0.33
C LYS A 197 6.74 43.74 1.70
N SER A 198 5.73 44.42 2.25
CA SER A 198 5.81 45.09 3.58
C SER A 198 5.31 44.19 4.73
N ALA A 199 4.93 42.97 4.46
CA ALA A 199 4.50 42.04 5.49
C ALA A 199 5.70 41.54 6.33
N ASP A 200 5.41 41.13 7.56
CA ASP A 200 6.43 40.54 8.44
C ASP A 200 6.87 39.16 7.91
N ASN A 201 5.93 38.34 7.47
CA ASN A 201 6.22 37.02 6.88
C ASN A 201 5.21 36.70 5.77
N VAL A 202 5.65 35.84 4.83
CA VAL A 202 4.83 35.20 3.82
C VAL A 202 5.01 33.68 3.96
N PHE A 203 3.90 32.95 3.95
CA PHE A 203 3.84 31.50 3.98
C PHE A 203 3.19 30.99 2.70
N VAL A 204 3.73 29.93 2.12
CA VAL A 204 3.27 29.35 0.87
C VAL A 204 2.84 27.91 1.09
N PHE A 205 1.70 27.54 0.54
CA PHE A 205 1.09 26.20 0.65
C PHE A 205 0.76 25.69 -0.75
N LEU A 206 1.12 24.45 -1.00
CA LEU A 206 0.79 23.74 -2.24
C LEU A 206 0.65 22.25 -1.92
N HIS A 207 0.14 21.48 -2.84
CA HIS A 207 -0.01 20.04 -2.57
C HIS A 207 1.27 19.26 -2.90
N HIS A 208 1.79 19.36 -4.12
CA HIS A 208 2.99 18.63 -4.52
C HIS A 208 4.28 19.31 -4.04
N PRO A 209 5.22 18.60 -3.37
CA PRO A 209 6.52 19.15 -2.96
C PRO A 209 7.45 19.33 -4.16
N ARG A 210 7.20 20.33 -4.98
CA ARG A 210 7.83 20.54 -6.28
C ARG A 210 9.33 20.80 -6.27
N TRP A 211 9.90 21.11 -5.10
CA TRP A 211 11.35 21.20 -4.93
C TRP A 211 12.06 19.84 -4.92
N LEU A 212 11.32 18.72 -4.78
CA LEU A 212 11.82 17.36 -4.94
C LEU A 212 11.88 17.05 -6.43
N LYS A 213 13.05 17.07 -7.02
CA LYS A 213 13.29 17.08 -8.47
C LYS A 213 12.80 15.85 -9.27
N ASN A 214 12.26 14.81 -8.67
CA ASN A 214 12.00 13.53 -9.33
C ASN A 214 11.00 13.65 -10.50
N ASN A 215 9.71 13.73 -10.19
CA ASN A 215 8.66 13.69 -11.22
C ASN A 215 8.12 15.07 -11.60
N TYR A 216 8.53 16.13 -10.88
CA TYR A 216 7.90 17.45 -10.99
C TYR A 216 8.61 18.41 -11.96
N GLY A 217 9.65 17.97 -12.66
CA GLY A 217 10.42 18.84 -13.56
C GLY A 217 11.16 19.96 -12.84
N ASP A 218 11.57 20.98 -13.60
CA ASP A 218 12.41 22.07 -13.10
C ASP A 218 11.66 23.40 -12.90
N ASP A 219 10.34 23.44 -13.13
CA ASP A 219 9.55 24.67 -13.10
C ASP A 219 9.57 25.37 -11.73
N TRP A 220 9.70 24.59 -10.64
CA TRP A 220 9.79 25.16 -9.30
C TRP A 220 10.98 26.10 -9.11
N GLU A 221 12.04 25.94 -9.88
CA GLU A 221 13.21 26.82 -9.76
C GLU A 221 12.87 28.30 -10.01
N ARG A 222 12.09 28.61 -11.05
CA ARG A 222 11.66 29.99 -11.32
C ARG A 222 10.68 30.50 -10.26
N VAL A 223 9.83 29.63 -9.71
CA VAL A 223 8.93 29.99 -8.60
C VAL A 223 9.74 30.28 -7.35
N HIS A 224 10.70 29.41 -7.00
CA HIS A 224 11.59 29.64 -5.88
C HIS A 224 12.35 30.96 -5.99
N GLN A 225 12.91 31.29 -7.16
CA GLN A 225 13.60 32.56 -7.38
C GLN A 225 12.69 33.76 -7.12
N LEU A 226 11.43 33.68 -7.55
CA LEU A 226 10.44 34.73 -7.29
C LEU A 226 10.13 34.86 -5.80
N LEU A 227 9.96 33.73 -5.09
CA LEU A 227 9.75 33.71 -3.63
C LEU A 227 10.94 34.28 -2.88
N ALA A 228 12.16 33.86 -3.22
CA ALA A 228 13.40 34.33 -2.58
C ALA A 228 13.64 35.81 -2.79
N ALA A 229 13.39 36.35 -3.99
CA ALA A 229 13.52 37.76 -4.32
C ALA A 229 12.59 38.65 -3.48
N ASN A 230 11.49 38.12 -2.97
CA ASN A 230 10.60 38.85 -2.07
C ASN A 230 11.22 39.10 -0.68
N GLY A 231 12.10 38.21 -0.20
CA GLY A 231 12.94 38.41 0.99
C GLY A 231 12.22 38.20 2.34
N ASN A 232 10.91 38.02 2.36
CA ASN A 232 10.11 37.81 3.57
C ASN A 232 9.27 36.51 3.51
N VAL A 233 9.47 35.68 2.49
CA VAL A 233 8.93 34.31 2.46
C VAL A 233 9.70 33.47 3.47
N ARG A 234 9.01 32.81 4.41
CA ARG A 234 9.63 32.12 5.54
C ARG A 234 9.58 30.61 5.40
N ALA A 235 8.47 30.08 4.90
CA ALA A 235 8.31 28.64 4.74
C ALA A 235 7.38 28.30 3.56
N VAL A 236 7.63 27.12 3.00
CA VAL A 236 6.78 26.43 2.02
C VAL A 236 6.36 25.10 2.62
N PHE A 237 5.07 24.81 2.60
CA PHE A 237 4.47 23.58 3.11
C PHE A 237 3.78 22.83 1.96
N ALA A 238 3.99 21.51 1.88
CA ALA A 238 3.33 20.65 0.91
C ALA A 238 2.89 19.31 1.53
N GLY A 239 2.02 18.57 0.86
CA GLY A 239 1.55 17.22 1.20
C GLY A 239 2.05 16.17 0.21
N HIS A 240 1.14 15.34 -0.30
CA HIS A 240 1.28 14.38 -1.39
C HIS A 240 2.15 13.13 -1.11
N ILE A 241 3.23 13.25 -0.38
CA ILE A 241 4.16 12.14 -0.13
C ILE A 241 3.81 11.33 1.12
N HIS A 242 2.80 11.73 1.85
CA HIS A 242 2.19 11.05 3.01
C HIS A 242 3.14 10.78 4.20
N HIS A 243 4.30 11.42 4.24
CA HIS A 243 5.22 11.34 5.38
C HIS A 243 5.89 12.70 5.63
N MET A 244 6.25 12.94 6.89
CA MET A 244 6.94 14.17 7.27
C MET A 244 8.37 14.16 6.74
N ARG A 245 8.75 15.28 6.11
CA ARG A 245 10.08 15.48 5.57
C ARG A 245 10.48 16.95 5.64
N TYR A 246 11.57 17.24 6.32
CA TYR A 246 12.17 18.59 6.32
C TYR A 246 13.36 18.62 5.36
N ASP A 247 13.25 19.38 4.28
CA ASP A 247 14.29 19.49 3.25
C ASP A 247 15.27 20.64 3.47
N GLY A 248 15.21 21.24 4.65
CA GLY A 248 16.14 22.29 5.05
C GLY A 248 15.70 23.70 4.64
N GLN A 249 16.64 24.63 4.72
CA GLN A 249 16.45 26.01 4.37
C GLN A 249 17.22 26.36 3.08
N ARG A 250 16.54 27.02 2.15
CA ARG A 250 17.15 27.55 0.92
C ARG A 250 16.78 29.02 0.76
N ASP A 251 17.77 29.88 0.61
CA ASP A 251 17.62 31.34 0.47
C ASP A 251 16.72 32.00 1.54
N GLY A 252 16.79 31.47 2.78
CA GLY A 252 16.00 31.94 3.91
C GLY A 252 14.60 31.34 4.02
N ILE A 253 14.21 30.43 3.11
CA ILE A 253 12.90 29.77 3.04
C ILE A 253 13.04 28.33 3.51
N GLU A 254 12.29 27.93 4.53
CA GLU A 254 12.22 26.53 5.01
C GLU A 254 11.24 25.71 4.17
N TYR A 255 11.57 24.43 3.89
CA TYR A 255 10.77 23.53 3.06
C TYR A 255 10.31 22.32 3.87
N PHE A 256 8.99 22.16 3.98
CA PHE A 256 8.36 21.06 4.72
C PHE A 256 7.40 20.30 3.78
N ALA A 257 7.64 19.02 3.59
CA ALA A 257 6.62 18.10 3.11
C ALA A 257 6.01 17.39 4.33
N LEU A 258 4.69 17.32 4.39
CA LEU A 258 3.94 17.01 5.59
C LEU A 258 3.41 15.58 5.56
N ALA A 259 3.31 14.98 6.73
CA ALA A 259 2.63 13.70 6.90
C ALA A 259 1.12 13.85 6.74
N THR A 260 0.46 12.73 6.62
CA THR A 260 -0.98 12.62 6.39
C THR A 260 -1.80 12.66 7.68
N VAL A 261 -3.05 13.10 7.59
CA VAL A 261 -4.04 13.02 8.68
C VAL A 261 -5.14 11.97 8.42
N GLY A 262 -4.81 10.90 7.69
CA GLY A 262 -5.77 9.82 7.42
C GLY A 262 -5.55 9.06 6.12
N ALA A 263 -4.62 9.52 5.26
CA ALA A 263 -4.18 8.75 4.10
C ALA A 263 -3.27 7.58 4.49
N THR A 264 -3.09 6.63 3.60
CA THR A 264 -2.09 5.58 3.74
C THR A 264 -0.68 6.19 3.75
N TYR A 265 0.21 5.60 4.52
CA TYR A 265 1.64 5.88 4.49
C TYR A 265 2.41 4.56 4.41
N ASP A 266 3.67 4.62 4.00
CA ASP A 266 4.51 3.43 3.96
C ASP A 266 4.86 2.95 5.38
N ASP A 267 4.79 1.65 5.61
CA ASP A 267 5.20 1.03 6.89
C ASP A 267 6.73 0.97 6.97
N VAL A 268 7.36 2.12 7.31
CA VAL A 268 8.81 2.25 7.43
C VAL A 268 9.21 2.42 8.89
N ALA A 269 9.18 3.64 9.40
CA ALA A 269 9.55 3.94 10.78
C ALA A 269 8.75 5.16 11.27
N PRO A 270 7.87 5.01 12.26
CA PRO A 270 7.03 6.11 12.72
C PRO A 270 7.82 7.37 13.08
N ARG A 271 8.94 7.23 13.81
CA ARG A 271 9.78 8.37 14.20
C ARG A 271 10.62 8.97 13.07
N ALA A 272 10.59 8.39 11.88
CA ALA A 272 11.14 8.97 10.65
C ALA A 272 10.10 9.71 9.81
N GLY A 273 8.93 10.01 10.39
CA GLY A 273 7.88 10.78 9.74
C GLY A 273 6.77 9.95 9.11
N TYR A 274 6.80 8.63 9.23
CA TYR A 274 5.80 7.72 8.65
C TYR A 274 4.72 7.40 9.68
N LEU A 275 3.85 8.37 9.93
CA LEU A 275 2.69 8.25 10.83
C LEU A 275 1.66 9.34 10.52
N HIS A 276 0.45 9.18 11.06
CA HIS A 276 -0.55 10.24 11.01
C HIS A 276 -0.17 11.37 11.99
N GLU A 277 -0.04 12.59 11.47
CA GLU A 277 0.28 13.76 12.29
C GLU A 277 -0.24 15.05 11.66
N TYR A 278 -0.41 16.07 12.48
CA TYR A 278 -0.66 17.44 12.07
C TYR A 278 0.43 18.37 12.61
N HIS A 279 0.54 19.57 12.04
CA HIS A 279 1.67 20.44 12.32
C HIS A 279 1.17 21.77 12.86
N VAL A 280 1.69 22.17 14.02
CA VAL A 280 1.40 23.47 14.65
C VAL A 280 2.49 24.46 14.29
N VAL A 281 2.09 25.57 13.68
CA VAL A 281 3.00 26.64 13.25
C VAL A 281 2.73 27.88 14.09
N THR A 282 3.66 28.20 14.96
CA THR A 282 3.58 29.40 15.80
C THR A 282 4.37 30.53 15.19
N VAL A 283 3.71 31.68 15.00
CA VAL A 283 4.28 32.89 14.40
C VAL A 283 4.34 34.00 15.42
N ARG A 284 5.55 34.52 15.64
CA ARG A 284 5.81 35.68 16.48
C ARG A 284 6.81 36.58 15.77
N LYS A 285 6.43 37.77 15.40
CA LYS A 285 7.21 38.77 14.68
C LYS A 285 8.35 38.23 13.79
N HIS A 286 9.46 37.79 14.35
CA HIS A 286 10.63 37.24 13.64
C HIS A 286 10.93 35.79 13.96
N GLN A 287 10.04 35.09 14.66
CA GLN A 287 10.20 33.72 15.05
C GLN A 287 9.13 32.86 14.39
N LEU A 288 9.57 31.77 13.78
CA LEU A 288 8.74 30.69 13.30
C LEU A 288 9.09 29.41 14.09
N ALA A 289 8.12 28.83 14.73
CA ALA A 289 8.25 27.50 15.34
C ALA A 289 7.26 26.55 14.67
N VAL A 290 7.72 25.39 14.29
CA VAL A 290 6.90 24.31 13.72
C VAL A 290 7.04 23.09 14.59
N ALA A 291 5.93 22.52 15.02
CA ALA A 291 5.89 21.30 15.82
C ALA A 291 4.95 20.28 15.17
N SER A 292 5.44 19.05 14.98
CA SER A 292 4.61 17.93 14.58
C SER A 292 3.92 17.33 15.79
N PHE A 293 2.63 17.07 15.62
CA PHE A 293 1.77 16.42 16.58
C PHE A 293 1.28 15.11 15.94
N PRO A 294 1.98 13.99 16.11
CA PRO A 294 1.35 12.71 15.82
C PRO A 294 0.06 12.62 16.62
N VAL A 295 -0.96 12.04 16.08
CA VAL A 295 -2.17 11.78 16.84
C VAL A 295 -1.79 11.02 18.11
N GLY A 296 -1.74 11.73 19.26
CA GLY A 296 -1.30 11.22 20.57
C GLY A 296 0.10 11.62 21.05
N SER A 297 0.96 12.35 20.28
CA SER A 297 2.28 12.80 20.76
C SER A 297 2.83 14.02 20.00
N VAL A 298 3.97 14.54 20.44
CA VAL A 298 4.58 15.75 19.85
C VAL A 298 5.99 15.47 19.33
N LEU A 299 6.29 15.89 18.09
CA LEU A 299 7.62 15.80 17.47
C LEU A 299 8.08 17.18 16.93
N ASP A 300 9.40 17.40 16.92
CA ASP A 300 9.98 18.49 16.11
C ASP A 300 10.16 18.03 14.67
N PRO A 301 9.42 18.58 13.68
CA PRO A 301 9.50 18.12 12.30
C PRO A 301 10.89 18.36 11.66
N ARG A 302 11.71 19.29 12.20
CA ARG A 302 13.08 19.51 11.69
C ARG A 302 14.04 18.37 12.02
N ALA A 303 13.74 17.57 13.04
CA ALA A 303 14.48 16.34 13.35
C ALA A 303 14.22 15.22 12.33
N ILE A 304 13.09 15.27 11.61
CA ILE A 304 12.71 14.29 10.59
C ILE A 304 13.24 14.76 9.23
N THR A 305 14.55 14.62 9.04
CA THR A 305 15.21 15.07 7.82
C THR A 305 14.92 14.15 6.64
N GLY A 306 15.06 14.66 5.41
CA GLY A 306 14.98 13.84 4.21
C GLY A 306 15.96 12.65 4.23
N LYS A 307 17.17 12.87 4.72
CA LYS A 307 18.16 11.79 4.87
C LYS A 307 17.66 10.68 5.80
N LEU A 308 17.11 11.02 6.96
CA LEU A 308 16.55 10.03 7.89
C LEU A 308 15.43 9.22 7.23
N SER A 309 14.50 9.90 6.58
CA SER A 309 13.38 9.26 5.88
C SER A 309 13.87 8.33 4.76
N ASP A 310 14.80 8.77 3.94
CA ASP A 310 15.34 7.97 2.82
C ASP A 310 16.13 6.75 3.33
N GLU A 311 16.95 6.90 4.38
CA GLU A 311 17.74 5.80 4.94
C GLU A 311 16.88 4.75 5.66
N THR A 312 15.88 5.17 6.41
CA THR A 312 14.96 4.22 7.07
C THR A 312 14.08 3.49 6.07
N ARG A 313 13.66 4.15 4.98
CA ARG A 313 12.98 3.49 3.85
C ARG A 313 13.88 2.47 3.15
N LEU A 314 15.13 2.86 2.84
CA LEU A 314 16.12 1.96 2.26
C LEU A 314 16.32 0.73 3.15
N LEU A 315 16.47 0.93 4.45
CA LEU A 315 16.64 -0.14 5.42
C LEU A 315 15.43 -1.08 5.43
N ALA A 316 14.22 -0.55 5.50
CA ALA A 316 12.99 -1.34 5.47
C ALA A 316 12.83 -2.17 4.19
N GLN A 317 13.31 -1.68 3.05
CA GLN A 317 13.26 -2.39 1.77
C GLN A 317 14.41 -3.41 1.59
N SER A 318 15.56 -3.15 2.17
CA SER A 318 16.76 -3.99 2.00
C SER A 318 16.89 -5.09 3.04
N LEU A 319 16.19 -5.00 4.18
CA LEU A 319 16.14 -6.06 5.18
C LEU A 319 15.30 -7.22 4.66
N ALA A 320 15.96 -8.22 4.09
CA ALA A 320 15.38 -9.47 3.66
C ALA A 320 16.20 -10.64 4.22
N PRO A 321 15.59 -11.78 4.53
CA PRO A 321 16.31 -12.91 5.09
C PRO A 321 17.16 -13.60 4.00
N HIS A 322 18.48 -13.60 4.20
CA HIS A 322 19.42 -14.39 3.41
C HIS A 322 19.99 -15.51 4.29
N TRP A 323 19.17 -16.58 4.41
CA TRP A 323 19.54 -17.72 5.22
C TRP A 323 20.65 -18.56 4.59
N SER A 324 21.60 -18.98 5.43
CA SER A 324 22.51 -20.08 5.15
C SER A 324 22.18 -21.25 6.08
N GLY A 325 21.95 -22.43 5.49
CA GLY A 325 21.43 -23.59 6.20
C GLY A 325 19.92 -23.72 6.12
N THR A 326 19.42 -24.88 6.53
CA THR A 326 17.99 -25.21 6.61
C THR A 326 17.72 -26.08 7.83
N LEU A 327 16.52 -26.02 8.36
CA LEU A 327 16.04 -26.89 9.43
C LEU A 327 15.59 -28.23 8.83
N ALA A 328 16.53 -29.16 8.68
CA ALA A 328 16.26 -30.46 8.10
C ALA A 328 15.69 -31.44 9.14
N PHE A 329 14.48 -31.96 8.88
CA PHE A 329 13.91 -33.02 9.68
C PHE A 329 14.60 -34.36 9.46
N GLY A 330 15.10 -34.99 10.55
CA GLY A 330 15.58 -36.35 10.53
C GLY A 330 14.46 -37.39 10.35
N ALA A 331 14.84 -38.66 10.15
CA ALA A 331 13.87 -39.76 10.01
C ALA A 331 13.00 -39.95 11.27
N ASP A 332 13.51 -39.61 12.45
CA ASP A 332 12.80 -39.58 13.73
C ASP A 332 11.98 -38.31 13.94
N ARG A 333 11.99 -37.42 12.95
CA ARG A 333 11.31 -36.11 12.95
C ARG A 333 11.88 -35.11 13.96
N ALA A 334 13.10 -35.33 14.44
CA ALA A 334 13.88 -34.33 15.16
C ALA A 334 14.50 -33.33 14.19
N VAL A 335 14.84 -32.16 14.71
CA VAL A 335 15.69 -31.16 14.04
C VAL A 335 16.85 -30.83 14.97
N ASP A 336 18.05 -30.73 14.40
CA ASP A 336 19.29 -30.30 15.08
C ASP A 336 20.13 -29.63 14.01
N SER A 337 20.03 -28.30 13.88
CA SER A 337 20.56 -27.56 12.74
C SER A 337 21.15 -26.22 13.15
N GLU A 338 22.21 -25.83 12.44
CA GLU A 338 22.77 -24.48 12.50
C GLU A 338 22.21 -23.65 11.35
N LEU A 339 21.67 -22.48 11.67
CA LEU A 339 21.30 -21.46 10.71
C LEU A 339 22.18 -20.24 10.85
N ALA A 340 22.47 -19.60 9.72
CA ALA A 340 23.14 -18.32 9.70
C ALA A 340 22.34 -17.33 8.83
N LEU A 341 22.25 -16.09 9.31
CA LEU A 341 21.59 -15.00 8.60
C LEU A 341 22.55 -13.83 8.43
N GLU A 342 22.86 -13.50 7.19
CA GLU A 342 23.68 -12.33 6.89
C GLU A 342 22.81 -11.06 6.89
N ILE A 343 23.22 -10.03 7.65
CA ILE A 343 22.56 -8.73 7.73
C ILE A 343 23.56 -7.65 7.38
N LYS A 344 23.22 -6.80 6.42
CA LYS A 344 24.01 -5.65 5.98
C LYS A 344 23.36 -4.35 6.42
N ASN A 345 24.17 -3.43 6.91
CA ASN A 345 23.76 -2.04 7.16
C ASN A 345 24.00 -1.19 5.89
N PRO A 346 22.96 -0.85 5.11
CA PRO A 346 23.13 -0.03 3.92
C PRO A 346 23.12 1.48 4.21
N THR A 347 22.95 1.88 5.48
CA THR A 347 22.80 3.27 5.90
C THR A 347 24.12 3.92 6.31
N THR A 348 24.10 5.23 6.54
CA THR A 348 25.28 5.98 7.01
C THR A 348 25.32 6.12 8.53
N ARG A 349 24.41 5.47 9.26
CA ARG A 349 24.33 5.47 10.72
C ARG A 349 24.47 4.05 11.26
N THR A 350 24.91 3.95 12.49
CA THR A 350 24.96 2.69 13.21
C THR A 350 23.55 2.14 13.45
N LEU A 351 23.40 0.83 13.30
CA LEU A 351 22.19 0.10 13.68
C LEU A 351 22.45 -0.72 14.94
N GLU A 352 21.45 -0.80 15.81
CA GLU A 352 21.38 -1.82 16.85
C GLU A 352 20.26 -2.79 16.54
N LEU A 353 20.58 -4.09 16.58
CA LEU A 353 19.65 -5.15 16.22
C LEU A 353 19.51 -6.13 17.37
N THR A 354 18.30 -6.64 17.55
CA THR A 354 18.03 -7.79 18.42
C THR A 354 17.30 -8.85 17.62
N GLY A 355 17.92 -10.00 17.44
CA GLY A 355 17.32 -11.16 16.79
C GLY A 355 16.96 -12.21 17.84
N SER A 356 15.72 -12.69 17.83
CA SER A 356 15.19 -13.73 18.74
C SER A 356 14.58 -14.86 17.93
N GLY A 357 14.95 -16.10 18.26
CA GLY A 357 14.25 -17.28 17.74
C GLY A 357 12.93 -17.47 18.49
N GLU A 358 11.83 -17.59 17.75
CA GLU A 358 10.50 -17.75 18.34
C GLU A 358 9.68 -18.84 17.64
N SER A 359 8.79 -19.48 18.36
CA SER A 359 7.74 -20.36 17.80
C SER A 359 6.59 -20.48 18.79
N GLU A 360 5.37 -20.56 18.29
CA GLU A 360 4.19 -20.93 19.07
C GLU A 360 4.21 -22.43 19.49
N ASP A 361 5.04 -23.24 18.82
CA ASP A 361 5.25 -24.64 19.14
C ASP A 361 6.43 -24.76 20.13
N ALA A 362 6.15 -25.01 21.40
CA ALA A 362 7.13 -25.12 22.47
C ALA A 362 8.13 -26.29 22.32
N ARG A 363 8.00 -27.11 21.27
CA ARG A 363 8.97 -28.18 20.96
C ARG A 363 10.25 -27.68 20.31
N TRP A 364 10.28 -26.40 19.87
CA TRP A 364 11.46 -25.77 19.34
C TRP A 364 12.31 -25.16 20.45
N ALA A 365 13.62 -25.21 20.30
CA ALA A 365 14.60 -24.59 21.17
C ALA A 365 15.62 -23.81 20.33
N PHE A 366 16.07 -22.69 20.87
CA PHE A 366 16.99 -21.77 20.20
C PHE A 366 18.20 -21.49 21.07
N LEU A 367 19.40 -21.50 20.48
CA LEU A 367 20.63 -21.17 21.19
C LEU A 367 21.51 -20.27 20.30
N PRO A 368 21.81 -19.04 20.75
CA PRO A 368 21.19 -18.37 21.89
C PRO A 368 19.72 -18.02 21.65
N GLU A 369 18.94 -17.82 22.72
CA GLU A 369 17.53 -17.41 22.61
C GLU A 369 17.40 -16.05 21.92
N HIS A 370 18.36 -15.14 22.17
CA HIS A 370 18.44 -13.84 21.51
C HIS A 370 19.90 -13.40 21.33
N GLN A 371 20.12 -12.57 20.31
CA GLN A 371 21.42 -11.96 20.03
C GLN A 371 21.27 -10.45 19.81
N HIS A 372 22.19 -9.69 20.41
CA HIS A 372 22.31 -8.25 20.18
C HIS A 372 23.52 -7.98 19.29
N LEU A 373 23.31 -7.22 18.24
CA LEU A 373 24.35 -6.81 17.29
C LEU A 373 24.37 -5.29 17.16
N LYS A 374 25.58 -4.77 16.94
CA LYS A 374 25.79 -3.38 16.57
C LYS A 374 26.48 -3.35 15.22
N LEU A 375 25.81 -2.81 14.20
CA LEU A 375 26.32 -2.71 12.84
C LEU A 375 26.70 -1.27 12.53
N GLU A 376 28.00 -1.05 12.33
CA GLU A 376 28.50 0.23 11.84
C GLU A 376 28.07 0.47 10.37
N PRO A 377 28.08 1.74 9.88
CA PRO A 377 27.74 2.05 8.50
C PRO A 377 28.44 1.19 7.48
N GLY A 378 27.70 0.58 6.56
CA GLY A 378 28.20 -0.29 5.51
C GLY A 378 28.69 -1.67 5.96
N ALA A 379 28.68 -1.95 7.27
CA ALA A 379 29.10 -3.25 7.81
C ALA A 379 28.10 -4.36 7.49
N THR A 380 28.62 -5.56 7.39
CA THR A 380 27.84 -6.81 7.31
C THR A 380 28.22 -7.68 8.50
N GLN A 381 27.22 -8.27 9.15
CA GLN A 381 27.40 -9.26 10.22
C GLN A 381 26.47 -10.44 10.03
N THR A 382 26.83 -11.56 10.63
CA THR A 382 26.05 -12.80 10.57
C THR A 382 25.51 -13.15 11.95
N LEU A 383 24.19 -13.32 12.03
CA LEU A 383 23.52 -13.97 13.16
C LEU A 383 23.67 -15.49 13.01
N HIS A 384 24.08 -16.17 14.06
CA HIS A 384 24.16 -17.63 14.12
C HIS A 384 23.15 -18.17 15.14
N LEU A 385 22.36 -19.14 14.71
CA LEU A 385 21.33 -19.75 15.54
C LEU A 385 21.44 -21.27 15.43
N HIS A 386 21.67 -21.93 16.54
CA HIS A 386 21.43 -23.37 16.66
C HIS A 386 19.95 -23.57 17.00
N VAL A 387 19.25 -24.32 16.17
CA VAL A 387 17.81 -24.57 16.29
C VAL A 387 17.57 -26.07 16.39
N ALA A 388 16.94 -26.47 17.48
CA ALA A 388 16.66 -27.87 17.76
C ALA A 388 15.15 -28.10 17.95
N ARG A 389 14.68 -29.30 17.61
CA ARG A 389 13.35 -29.79 17.92
C ARG A 389 13.43 -31.26 18.33
N ALA A 390 12.79 -31.59 19.43
CA ALA A 390 12.75 -32.98 19.90
C ALA A 390 12.01 -33.89 18.90
N ALA A 391 12.45 -35.15 18.81
CA ALA A 391 11.79 -36.20 18.05
C ALA A 391 10.30 -36.35 18.45
N GLY A 392 9.45 -36.67 17.50
CA GLY A 392 8.02 -36.89 17.77
C GLY A 392 7.12 -36.73 16.55
N GLN A 393 5.83 -36.92 16.74
CA GLN A 393 4.86 -36.79 15.65
C GLN A 393 4.82 -35.38 15.09
N LEU A 394 4.64 -35.28 13.77
CA LEU A 394 4.31 -34.03 13.07
C LEU A 394 2.78 -33.98 12.97
N ASP A 395 2.20 -33.06 13.68
CA ASP A 395 0.76 -32.82 13.74
C ASP A 395 0.38 -31.46 13.15
N ASP A 396 -0.89 -31.18 13.03
CA ASP A 396 -1.40 -29.92 12.48
C ASP A 396 -1.11 -28.71 13.42
N TRP A 397 -0.64 -28.94 14.64
CA TRP A 397 -0.22 -27.93 15.62
C TRP A 397 1.24 -27.52 15.45
N LEU A 398 2.00 -28.19 14.59
CA LEU A 398 3.36 -27.77 14.29
C LEU A 398 3.34 -26.35 13.72
N ARG A 399 4.01 -25.44 14.40
CA ARG A 399 4.32 -24.11 13.90
C ARG A 399 5.80 -24.02 13.63
N GLY A 400 6.14 -23.60 12.40
CA GLY A 400 7.53 -23.35 12.04
C GLY A 400 8.13 -22.27 12.93
N PRO A 401 9.44 -22.34 13.21
CA PRO A 401 10.11 -21.28 13.95
C PRO A 401 10.34 -20.07 13.07
N GLU A 402 10.33 -18.90 13.68
CA GLU A 402 10.57 -17.61 13.08
C GLU A 402 11.74 -16.91 13.77
N LEU A 403 12.39 -16.01 13.05
CA LEU A 403 13.26 -15.01 13.62
C LEU A 403 12.48 -13.71 13.76
N ALA A 404 12.28 -13.24 14.97
CA ALA A 404 11.86 -11.87 15.25
C ALA A 404 13.08 -10.96 15.27
N LEU A 405 13.11 -9.95 14.41
CA LEU A 405 14.20 -8.99 14.28
C LEU A 405 13.71 -7.59 14.60
N ASN A 406 14.23 -7.01 15.67
CA ASN A 406 14.07 -5.61 16.04
C ASN A 406 15.30 -4.83 15.60
N VAL A 407 15.09 -3.69 14.96
CA VAL A 407 16.15 -2.84 14.41
C VAL A 407 15.93 -1.41 14.85
N ASP A 408 16.94 -0.84 15.49
CA ASP A 408 17.00 0.58 15.85
C ASP A 408 18.03 1.30 14.98
N TYR A 409 17.61 2.33 14.27
CA TYR A 409 18.48 3.26 13.59
C TYR A 409 18.92 4.35 14.57
N LEU A 410 20.24 4.53 14.75
CA LEU A 410 20.79 5.48 15.71
C LEU A 410 21.01 6.86 15.07
N GLY A 411 20.13 7.81 15.40
CA GLY A 411 20.29 9.22 15.07
C GLY A 411 21.21 9.98 16.03
N GLU A 412 21.34 11.28 15.86
CA GLU A 412 22.08 12.14 16.80
C GLU A 412 21.23 12.41 18.05
N GLY A 413 21.54 11.71 19.12
CA GLY A 413 20.87 11.86 20.42
C GLY A 413 19.50 11.17 20.53
N TRP A 414 19.09 10.41 19.55
CA TRP A 414 17.80 9.70 19.56
C TRP A 414 17.85 8.39 18.76
N ARG A 415 16.90 7.52 19.06
CA ARG A 415 16.78 6.18 18.49
C ARG A 415 15.49 6.09 17.70
N VAL A 416 15.55 5.54 16.49
CA VAL A 416 14.39 5.32 15.61
C VAL A 416 14.16 3.83 15.48
N PRO A 417 13.20 3.25 16.21
CA PRO A 417 12.85 1.85 16.04
C PRO A 417 12.12 1.65 14.71
N LEU A 418 12.52 0.64 13.94
CA LEU A 418 11.74 0.15 12.83
C LEU A 418 10.67 -0.83 13.35
N PRO A 419 9.58 -1.04 12.60
CA PRO A 419 8.66 -2.13 12.89
C PRO A 419 9.40 -3.47 12.94
N GLU A 420 9.03 -4.32 13.91
CA GLU A 420 9.58 -5.67 14.03
C GLU A 420 9.39 -6.45 12.74
N ARG A 421 10.43 -7.16 12.31
CA ARG A 421 10.38 -8.08 11.18
C ARG A 421 10.33 -9.51 11.69
N ARG A 422 9.43 -10.31 11.12
CA ARG A 422 9.33 -11.74 11.40
C ARG A 422 9.61 -12.52 10.14
N TRP A 423 10.56 -13.43 10.21
CA TRP A 423 10.97 -14.23 9.07
C TRP A 423 10.93 -15.71 9.42
N ALA A 424 10.12 -16.47 8.68
CA ALA A 424 10.10 -17.91 8.81
C ALA A 424 11.51 -18.49 8.55
N MET A 425 11.95 -19.37 9.42
CA MET A 425 13.21 -20.10 9.21
C MET A 425 13.00 -21.18 8.15
N PRO A 426 13.94 -21.39 7.22
CA PRO A 426 13.78 -22.34 6.13
C PRO A 426 13.73 -23.78 6.66
N ILE A 427 12.64 -24.47 6.40
CA ILE A 427 12.42 -25.88 6.79
C ILE A 427 12.63 -26.77 5.58
N ASP A 428 13.38 -27.86 5.76
CA ASP A 428 13.53 -28.92 4.78
C ASP A 428 12.88 -30.23 5.29
N ILE A 429 11.85 -30.66 4.58
CA ILE A 429 11.10 -31.89 4.86
C ILE A 429 11.26 -32.95 3.75
N ALA A 430 12.17 -32.74 2.82
CA ALA A 430 12.35 -33.62 1.66
C ALA A 430 12.76 -35.06 2.06
N ALA A 431 13.40 -35.23 3.21
CA ALA A 431 13.78 -36.55 3.72
C ALA A 431 12.64 -37.29 4.43
N LEU A 432 11.52 -36.63 4.71
CA LEU A 432 10.38 -37.27 5.35
C LEU A 432 9.65 -38.21 4.38
N PRO A 433 9.26 -39.41 4.83
CA PRO A 433 8.51 -40.31 3.98
C PRO A 433 7.14 -39.72 3.64
N LEU A 434 6.71 -39.88 2.38
CA LEU A 434 5.35 -39.54 1.98
C LEU A 434 4.34 -40.33 2.81
N PRO A 435 3.18 -39.73 3.15
CA PRO A 435 2.14 -40.46 3.88
C PRO A 435 1.66 -41.66 3.06
N PRO A 436 1.26 -42.74 3.73
CA PRO A 436 0.67 -43.86 3.03
C PRO A 436 -0.63 -43.44 2.32
N LYS A 437 -0.91 -44.04 1.17
CA LYS A 437 -2.16 -43.76 0.48
C LYS A 437 -3.35 -44.09 1.40
N PRO A 438 -4.29 -43.14 1.57
CA PRO A 438 -5.43 -43.34 2.44
C PRO A 438 -6.38 -44.41 1.86
N GLU A 439 -7.12 -45.10 2.73
CA GLU A 439 -8.15 -46.07 2.32
C GLU A 439 -9.30 -45.37 1.58
N GLN A 440 -9.64 -44.15 1.97
CA GLN A 440 -10.66 -43.32 1.34
C GLN A 440 -10.02 -42.09 0.69
N GLU A 441 -10.52 -41.75 -0.48
CA GLU A 441 -10.09 -40.54 -1.20
C GLU A 441 -10.32 -39.30 -0.36
N ARG A 442 -9.33 -38.40 -0.30
CA ARG A 442 -9.42 -37.14 0.40
C ARG A 442 -9.29 -35.97 -0.56
N VAL A 443 -9.82 -34.83 -0.18
CA VAL A 443 -9.82 -33.61 -0.95
C VAL A 443 -9.54 -32.44 -0.02
N LEU A 444 -9.00 -31.34 -0.53
CA LEU A 444 -8.74 -30.12 0.20
C LEU A 444 -10.02 -29.28 0.30
N ALA A 445 -10.51 -29.03 1.51
CA ALA A 445 -11.64 -28.12 1.76
C ALA A 445 -11.12 -26.72 2.11
N LEU A 446 -11.74 -25.68 1.52
CA LEU A 446 -11.40 -24.28 1.63
C LEU A 446 -12.65 -23.45 1.97
N ASP A 447 -12.52 -22.43 2.80
CA ASP A 447 -13.62 -21.63 3.35
C ASP A 447 -14.07 -20.43 2.48
N GLY A 448 -13.31 -20.09 1.43
CA GLY A 448 -13.57 -18.93 0.57
C GLY A 448 -13.29 -17.59 1.22
N GLN A 449 -12.61 -17.54 2.36
CA GLN A 449 -12.29 -16.31 3.09
C GLN A 449 -10.80 -16.19 3.40
N HIS A 450 -10.20 -17.22 4.02
CA HIS A 450 -8.84 -17.15 4.53
C HIS A 450 -8.00 -18.37 4.11
N ASP A 451 -8.64 -19.45 3.65
CA ASP A 451 -8.01 -20.72 3.38
C ASP A 451 -7.35 -20.78 2.01
N ALA A 452 -6.08 -21.16 1.99
CA ALA A 452 -5.32 -21.44 0.79
C ALA A 452 -4.12 -22.35 1.09
N LEU A 453 -3.44 -22.84 0.03
CA LEU A 453 -2.10 -23.40 0.15
C LEU A 453 -1.09 -22.52 -0.59
N LEU A 454 0.12 -22.45 -0.06
CA LEU A 454 1.25 -21.70 -0.63
C LEU A 454 2.36 -22.67 -1.01
N VAL A 455 2.85 -22.57 -2.27
CA VAL A 455 4.03 -23.30 -2.74
C VAL A 455 5.13 -22.30 -3.07
N GLU A 456 6.30 -22.46 -2.49
CA GLU A 456 7.42 -21.56 -2.72
C GLU A 456 7.84 -21.50 -4.20
N SER A 457 7.99 -20.31 -4.74
CA SER A 457 8.38 -20.07 -6.13
C SER A 457 9.67 -20.79 -6.52
N ALA A 458 10.67 -20.75 -5.64
CA ALA A 458 11.99 -21.36 -5.86
C ALA A 458 11.94 -22.88 -6.07
N LYS A 459 10.90 -23.57 -5.56
CA LYS A 459 10.71 -25.01 -5.67
C LYS A 459 10.04 -25.44 -6.99
N LEU A 460 9.40 -24.51 -7.70
CA LEU A 460 8.63 -24.85 -8.90
C LEU A 460 9.49 -24.99 -10.15
N ALA A 461 10.61 -24.26 -10.25
CA ALA A 461 11.61 -24.31 -11.34
C ALA A 461 11.01 -24.43 -12.77
N LEU A 462 9.87 -23.76 -13.03
CA LEU A 462 9.19 -23.81 -14.32
C LEU A 462 9.99 -23.05 -15.39
N PRO A 463 10.54 -23.72 -16.43
CA PRO A 463 11.29 -23.06 -17.49
C PRO A 463 10.37 -22.16 -18.32
N ASP A 464 10.96 -21.23 -19.08
CA ASP A 464 10.22 -20.50 -20.09
C ASP A 464 9.73 -21.45 -21.19
N GLY A 465 8.54 -21.20 -21.74
CA GLY A 465 7.95 -22.02 -22.78
C GLY A 465 6.61 -22.65 -22.38
N PRO A 466 6.30 -23.84 -22.93
CA PRO A 466 5.01 -24.51 -22.72
C PRO A 466 4.74 -24.83 -21.25
N LEU A 467 3.47 -24.81 -20.87
CA LEU A 467 3.01 -25.25 -19.56
C LEU A 467 1.59 -25.81 -19.62
N THR A 468 1.26 -26.64 -18.66
CA THR A 468 -0.12 -27.05 -18.34
C THR A 468 -0.34 -26.93 -16.85
N LEU A 469 -1.41 -26.23 -16.46
CA LEU A 469 -1.91 -26.13 -15.10
C LEU A 469 -3.31 -26.70 -15.06
N GLU A 470 -3.55 -27.67 -14.18
CA GLU A 470 -4.84 -28.37 -14.10
C GLU A 470 -5.18 -28.81 -12.69
N THR A 471 -6.47 -28.86 -12.39
CA THR A 471 -7.00 -29.35 -11.10
C THR A 471 -8.45 -29.81 -11.23
N TRP A 472 -8.86 -30.70 -10.34
CA TRP A 472 -10.27 -30.97 -10.06
C TRP A 472 -10.77 -30.04 -8.96
N PHE A 473 -11.99 -29.54 -9.10
CA PHE A 473 -12.62 -28.68 -8.12
C PHE A 473 -14.12 -28.88 -8.03
N ARG A 474 -14.68 -28.63 -6.85
CA ARG A 474 -16.12 -28.56 -6.57
C ARG A 474 -16.43 -27.28 -5.80
N ALA A 475 -17.02 -26.29 -6.46
CA ALA A 475 -17.36 -25.02 -5.85
C ALA A 475 -18.65 -25.11 -5.03
N ARG A 476 -18.66 -24.52 -3.83
CA ARG A 476 -19.90 -24.22 -3.10
C ARG A 476 -20.49 -22.91 -3.61
N SER A 477 -19.65 -21.91 -3.82
CA SER A 477 -20.05 -20.62 -4.37
C SER A 477 -18.92 -20.04 -5.24
N PHE A 478 -19.23 -18.96 -6.00
CA PHE A 478 -18.29 -18.24 -6.82
C PHE A 478 -18.32 -16.75 -6.44
N GLY A 479 -17.20 -16.19 -6.07
CA GLY A 479 -17.02 -14.75 -5.82
C GLY A 479 -16.91 -13.92 -7.11
N GLU A 480 -16.83 -12.63 -6.97
CA GLU A 480 -16.63 -11.69 -8.08
C GLU A 480 -15.30 -11.97 -8.80
N ARG A 481 -14.24 -12.16 -8.04
CA ARG A 481 -12.98 -12.76 -8.47
C ARG A 481 -12.73 -14.02 -7.64
N THR A 482 -12.30 -15.11 -8.25
CA THR A 482 -12.05 -16.37 -7.55
C THR A 482 -10.90 -17.11 -8.23
N GLY A 483 -9.78 -17.22 -7.53
CA GLY A 483 -8.62 -17.98 -7.99
C GLY A 483 -8.73 -19.45 -7.59
N LEU A 484 -8.48 -20.38 -8.51
CA LEU A 484 -8.27 -21.80 -8.19
C LEU A 484 -6.80 -22.08 -7.92
N VAL A 485 -5.92 -21.60 -8.81
CA VAL A 485 -4.47 -21.74 -8.69
C VAL A 485 -3.83 -20.58 -9.41
N SER A 486 -3.06 -19.81 -8.72
CA SER A 486 -2.47 -18.60 -9.30
C SER A 486 -1.05 -18.30 -8.82
N LYS A 487 -0.28 -17.68 -9.71
CA LYS A 487 1.01 -17.06 -9.46
C LYS A 487 1.09 -15.81 -10.32
N THR A 488 0.24 -14.83 -10.02
CA THR A 488 0.02 -13.65 -10.84
C THR A 488 0.80 -12.41 -10.33
N GLU A 489 0.25 -11.21 -10.33
CA GLU A 489 0.89 -9.93 -10.05
C GLU A 489 1.82 -9.46 -11.18
N SER A 490 1.20 -9.12 -12.32
CA SER A 490 1.88 -8.69 -13.56
C SER A 490 2.96 -9.66 -14.05
N SER A 491 2.72 -10.96 -13.84
CA SER A 491 3.67 -12.04 -14.17
C SER A 491 2.99 -13.42 -14.18
N ASP A 492 3.76 -14.44 -14.53
CA ASP A 492 3.44 -15.86 -14.47
C ASP A 492 2.07 -16.26 -15.02
N TYR A 493 1.22 -16.99 -14.25
CA TYR A 493 0.01 -17.65 -14.78
C TYR A 493 -1.05 -17.88 -13.68
N GLY A 494 -2.29 -18.14 -14.11
CA GLY A 494 -3.35 -18.51 -13.17
C GLY A 494 -4.59 -19.11 -13.84
N LEU A 495 -5.27 -19.97 -13.07
CA LEU A 495 -6.61 -20.51 -13.34
C LEU A 495 -7.63 -19.86 -12.40
N PHE A 496 -8.73 -19.35 -12.95
CA PHE A 496 -9.78 -18.67 -12.23
C PHE A 496 -11.16 -19.18 -12.61
N VAL A 497 -12.12 -19.01 -11.70
CA VAL A 497 -13.54 -19.34 -11.91
C VAL A 497 -14.44 -18.20 -11.39
N SER A 498 -14.06 -16.97 -11.66
CA SER A 498 -14.75 -15.76 -11.21
C SER A 498 -16.21 -15.73 -11.70
N GLN A 499 -17.17 -15.58 -10.78
CA GLN A 499 -18.62 -15.65 -11.10
C GLN A 499 -19.04 -16.93 -11.84
N GLY A 500 -18.29 -18.02 -11.67
CA GLY A 500 -18.51 -19.28 -12.37
C GLY A 500 -17.98 -19.33 -13.81
N HIS A 501 -17.25 -18.32 -14.27
CA HIS A 501 -16.67 -18.29 -15.61
C HIS A 501 -15.21 -18.75 -15.60
N PRO A 502 -14.87 -19.82 -16.33
CA PRO A 502 -13.51 -20.35 -16.35
C PRO A 502 -12.57 -19.45 -17.14
N THR A 503 -11.39 -19.22 -16.59
CA THR A 503 -10.36 -18.35 -17.20
C THR A 503 -8.98 -18.94 -16.97
N PHE A 504 -8.13 -18.91 -18.01
CA PHE A 504 -6.71 -19.19 -17.93
C PHE A 504 -5.91 -18.02 -18.46
N SER A 505 -4.96 -17.52 -17.68
CA SER A 505 -4.12 -16.38 -18.05
C SER A 505 -2.64 -16.73 -17.93
N VAL A 506 -1.83 -16.22 -18.86
CA VAL A 506 -0.36 -16.26 -18.82
C VAL A 506 0.17 -14.86 -19.15
N HIS A 507 1.12 -14.35 -18.36
CA HIS A 507 1.73 -13.05 -18.60
C HIS A 507 2.92 -13.19 -19.55
N LEU A 508 2.84 -12.53 -20.70
CA LEU A 508 3.81 -12.67 -21.80
C LEU A 508 4.22 -11.28 -22.30
N GLY A 509 5.51 -10.93 -22.16
CA GLY A 509 6.03 -9.67 -22.71
C GLY A 509 5.29 -8.43 -22.21
N GLY A 510 5.06 -8.31 -20.91
CA GLY A 510 4.47 -7.14 -20.25
C GLY A 510 2.94 -7.10 -20.20
N LYS A 511 2.22 -8.14 -20.63
CA LYS A 511 0.74 -8.19 -20.60
C LYS A 511 0.19 -9.61 -20.43
N TYR A 512 -1.00 -9.72 -19.86
CA TYR A 512 -1.71 -10.99 -19.81
C TYR A 512 -2.32 -11.34 -21.17
N ALA A 513 -2.05 -12.57 -21.63
CA ALA A 513 -2.86 -13.26 -22.59
C ALA A 513 -3.86 -14.12 -21.83
N THR A 514 -5.13 -14.08 -22.22
CA THR A 514 -6.21 -14.76 -21.47
C THR A 514 -7.09 -15.55 -22.40
N ALA A 515 -7.31 -16.82 -22.09
CA ALA A 515 -8.35 -17.67 -22.68
C ALA A 515 -9.51 -17.76 -21.66
N GLU A 516 -10.68 -17.24 -22.02
CA GLU A 516 -11.86 -17.17 -21.16
C GLU A 516 -13.15 -17.52 -21.91
N LYS A 517 -14.17 -17.98 -21.16
CA LYS A 517 -15.51 -18.31 -21.69
C LYS A 517 -16.59 -17.66 -20.82
N LYS A 518 -16.93 -16.41 -21.14
CA LYS A 518 -17.87 -15.57 -20.36
C LYS A 518 -19.34 -16.03 -20.44
N ASP A 519 -19.72 -16.72 -21.48
CA ASP A 519 -21.08 -17.24 -21.72
C ASP A 519 -21.26 -18.66 -21.18
N LEU A 520 -20.26 -19.23 -20.53
CA LEU A 520 -20.29 -20.54 -19.88
C LEU A 520 -20.28 -20.34 -18.38
N ALA A 521 -21.34 -20.72 -17.69
CA ALA A 521 -21.40 -20.76 -16.24
C ALA A 521 -21.18 -22.19 -15.74
N ILE A 522 -20.18 -22.37 -14.89
CA ILE A 522 -19.88 -23.64 -14.21
C ILE A 522 -20.94 -23.87 -13.13
N THR A 523 -21.43 -25.12 -13.01
CA THR A 523 -22.42 -25.50 -12.00
C THR A 523 -21.75 -25.69 -10.64
N SER A 524 -22.22 -25.00 -9.60
CA SER A 524 -21.80 -25.25 -8.22
C SER A 524 -22.28 -26.61 -7.71
N GLY A 525 -21.54 -27.22 -6.78
CA GLY A 525 -21.87 -28.49 -6.15
C GLY A 525 -21.48 -29.75 -6.95
N ALA A 526 -21.05 -29.61 -8.20
CA ALA A 526 -20.53 -30.68 -9.02
C ALA A 526 -19.00 -30.65 -9.13
N TRP A 527 -18.37 -31.81 -9.30
CA TRP A 527 -16.95 -31.90 -9.61
C TRP A 527 -16.70 -31.56 -11.08
N HIS A 528 -15.73 -30.69 -11.31
CA HIS A 528 -15.27 -30.28 -12.63
C HIS A 528 -13.75 -30.38 -12.73
N HIS A 529 -13.26 -30.68 -13.91
CA HIS A 529 -11.84 -30.60 -14.23
C HIS A 529 -11.55 -29.35 -15.06
N LEU A 530 -10.64 -28.53 -14.63
CA LEU A 530 -10.20 -27.35 -15.37
C LEU A 530 -8.71 -27.48 -15.72
N ALA A 531 -8.38 -27.27 -17.01
CA ALA A 531 -7.01 -27.31 -17.48
C ALA A 531 -6.72 -26.10 -18.39
N GLY A 532 -5.69 -25.35 -18.03
CA GLY A 532 -5.09 -24.30 -18.83
C GLY A 532 -3.80 -24.78 -19.47
N VAL A 533 -3.69 -24.67 -20.79
CA VAL A 533 -2.53 -25.12 -21.58
C VAL A 533 -1.98 -23.95 -22.36
N PHE A 534 -0.68 -23.69 -22.24
CA PHE A 534 0.06 -22.81 -23.13
C PHE A 534 1.10 -23.65 -23.90
N ASP A 535 1.09 -23.59 -25.24
CA ASP A 535 2.00 -24.38 -26.09
C ASP A 535 3.18 -23.56 -26.66
N GLY A 536 3.33 -22.30 -26.23
CA GLY A 536 4.31 -21.35 -26.76
C GLY A 536 3.77 -20.42 -27.83
N SER A 537 2.58 -20.71 -28.37
CA SER A 537 1.93 -19.94 -29.45
C SER A 537 0.43 -19.69 -29.22
N GLU A 538 -0.21 -20.51 -28.39
CA GLU A 538 -1.65 -20.43 -28.11
C GLU A 538 -1.96 -20.88 -26.68
N LEU A 539 -2.88 -20.15 -26.02
CA LEU A 539 -3.53 -20.59 -24.79
C LEU A 539 -4.79 -21.37 -25.15
N ARG A 540 -4.99 -22.50 -24.46
CA ARG A 540 -6.21 -23.32 -24.54
C ARG A 540 -6.77 -23.53 -23.14
N LEU A 541 -8.07 -23.37 -22.99
CA LEU A 541 -8.80 -23.65 -21.77
C LEU A 541 -9.75 -24.82 -21.99
N TYR A 542 -9.64 -25.82 -21.14
CA TYR A 542 -10.49 -27.03 -21.18
C TYR A 542 -11.30 -27.13 -19.88
N LEU A 543 -12.59 -27.33 -20.01
CA LEU A 543 -13.50 -27.70 -18.91
C LEU A 543 -14.04 -29.12 -19.16
N ASP A 544 -13.89 -30.00 -18.19
CA ASP A 544 -14.28 -31.41 -18.25
C ASP A 544 -13.74 -32.11 -19.50
N GLY A 545 -12.52 -31.71 -19.88
CA GLY A 545 -11.84 -32.21 -21.07
C GLY A 545 -12.30 -31.61 -22.39
N ALA A 546 -13.34 -30.81 -22.45
CA ALA A 546 -13.78 -30.12 -23.66
C ALA A 546 -13.06 -28.77 -23.81
N LEU A 547 -12.56 -28.46 -25.01
CA LEU A 547 -11.98 -27.16 -25.31
C LEU A 547 -13.07 -26.08 -25.32
N VAL A 548 -12.99 -25.12 -24.37
CA VAL A 548 -14.00 -24.06 -24.21
C VAL A 548 -13.53 -22.69 -24.70
N ALA A 549 -12.22 -22.42 -24.69
CA ALA A 549 -11.65 -21.16 -25.19
C ALA A 549 -10.24 -21.34 -25.70
N THR A 550 -9.84 -20.49 -26.67
CA THR A 550 -8.47 -20.37 -27.16
C THR A 550 -8.08 -18.92 -27.36
N THR A 551 -6.80 -18.61 -27.17
CA THR A 551 -6.25 -17.29 -27.46
C THR A 551 -4.84 -17.43 -28.01
N LYS A 552 -4.60 -16.88 -29.22
CA LYS A 552 -3.25 -16.84 -29.79
C LYS A 552 -2.40 -15.87 -29.00
N ALA A 553 -1.27 -16.33 -28.52
CA ALA A 553 -0.29 -15.52 -27.81
C ALA A 553 1.07 -16.19 -27.85
N SER A 554 2.11 -15.40 -27.94
CA SER A 554 3.50 -15.85 -27.89
C SER A 554 4.36 -14.79 -27.18
N GLY A 555 5.49 -15.20 -26.70
CA GLY A 555 6.42 -14.32 -25.99
C GLY A 555 7.08 -15.03 -24.81
N LYS A 556 8.05 -14.36 -24.25
CA LYS A 556 8.69 -14.80 -23.00
C LYS A 556 7.73 -14.59 -21.83
N ARG A 557 7.63 -15.57 -20.93
CA ARG A 557 6.85 -15.41 -19.71
C ARG A 557 7.58 -14.48 -18.75
N ASP A 558 6.88 -13.47 -18.25
CA ASP A 558 7.35 -12.65 -17.15
C ASP A 558 7.15 -13.43 -15.85
N THR A 559 8.16 -13.41 -14.97
CA THR A 559 8.17 -14.21 -13.73
C THR A 559 8.40 -13.33 -12.51
N ASN A 560 7.91 -13.77 -11.35
CA ASN A 560 8.14 -13.16 -10.05
C ASN A 560 8.61 -14.20 -9.01
N ALA A 561 9.00 -13.74 -7.84
CA ALA A 561 9.39 -14.59 -6.71
C ALA A 561 8.23 -14.91 -5.75
N LEU A 562 7.00 -14.48 -6.05
CA LEU A 562 5.84 -14.73 -5.22
C LEU A 562 5.48 -16.22 -5.19
N PRO A 563 4.85 -16.74 -4.12
CA PRO A 563 4.42 -18.12 -4.06
C PRO A 563 3.33 -18.43 -5.10
N LEU A 564 3.20 -19.70 -5.47
CA LEU A 564 1.98 -20.19 -6.11
C LEU A 564 0.92 -20.36 -5.02
N VAL A 565 -0.23 -19.75 -5.22
CA VAL A 565 -1.40 -19.88 -4.35
C VAL A 565 -2.35 -20.94 -4.92
N VAL A 566 -2.76 -21.90 -4.09
CA VAL A 566 -3.79 -22.89 -4.41
C VAL A 566 -5.03 -22.58 -3.60
N GLY A 567 -6.15 -22.36 -4.26
CA GLY A 567 -7.40 -21.91 -3.64
C GLY A 567 -7.51 -20.40 -3.51
N GLY A 568 -6.83 -19.62 -4.36
CA GLY A 568 -6.90 -18.16 -4.34
C GLY A 568 -6.05 -17.49 -5.41
N ASP A 569 -6.02 -16.17 -5.38
CA ASP A 569 -5.05 -15.36 -6.10
C ASP A 569 -3.91 -14.90 -5.15
N VAL A 570 -2.82 -14.38 -5.70
CA VAL A 570 -1.67 -13.91 -4.94
C VAL A 570 -1.64 -12.37 -4.94
N THR A 571 -1.39 -11.77 -3.78
CA THR A 571 -1.15 -10.32 -3.67
C THR A 571 0.33 -9.97 -3.91
N LYS A 572 0.64 -8.69 -4.09
CA LYS A 572 2.03 -8.18 -4.15
C LYS A 572 2.88 -8.54 -2.93
N ALA A 573 2.23 -8.73 -1.77
CA ALA A 573 2.88 -9.16 -0.54
C ALA A 573 3.06 -10.68 -0.43
N GLY A 574 2.66 -11.46 -1.46
CA GLY A 574 2.73 -12.91 -1.44
C GLY A 574 1.65 -13.59 -0.59
N GLN A 575 0.61 -12.87 -0.20
CA GLN A 575 -0.50 -13.40 0.60
C GLN A 575 -1.65 -13.85 -0.29
N PRO A 576 -2.47 -14.84 0.14
CA PRO A 576 -3.68 -15.23 -0.55
C PRO A 576 -4.71 -14.09 -0.58
N ALA A 577 -5.43 -13.98 -1.70
CA ALA A 577 -6.60 -13.13 -1.88
C ALA A 577 -7.59 -13.83 -2.82
N ASP A 578 -8.79 -13.27 -2.97
CA ASP A 578 -9.81 -13.78 -3.90
C ASP A 578 -10.00 -15.31 -3.79
N THR A 579 -10.13 -15.78 -2.55
CA THR A 579 -10.07 -17.18 -2.18
C THR A 579 -11.27 -17.98 -2.68
N PHE A 580 -11.05 -19.27 -2.90
CA PHE A 580 -12.02 -20.20 -3.43
C PHE A 580 -12.86 -20.86 -2.32
N ASP A 581 -14.18 -20.82 -2.47
CA ASP A 581 -15.13 -21.51 -1.59
C ASP A 581 -15.50 -22.88 -2.19
N GLY A 582 -14.92 -23.95 -1.65
CA GLY A 582 -15.17 -25.28 -2.20
C GLY A 582 -14.12 -26.32 -1.84
N GLU A 583 -13.95 -27.26 -2.72
CA GLU A 583 -13.00 -28.38 -2.59
C GLU A 583 -12.11 -28.45 -3.81
N LEU A 584 -10.82 -28.72 -3.60
CA LEU A 584 -9.81 -28.93 -4.63
C LEU A 584 -9.20 -30.33 -4.50
N ASP A 585 -8.84 -30.89 -5.65
CA ASP A 585 -8.18 -32.19 -5.74
C ASP A 585 -7.27 -32.27 -6.97
N GLU A 586 -6.27 -33.15 -6.92
CA GLU A 586 -5.46 -33.53 -8.08
C GLU A 586 -4.85 -32.29 -8.81
N LEU A 587 -4.23 -31.35 -8.07
CA LEU A 587 -3.53 -30.24 -8.71
C LEU A 587 -2.24 -30.71 -9.37
N ARG A 588 -2.05 -30.35 -10.66
CA ARG A 588 -0.80 -30.64 -11.38
C ARG A 588 -0.33 -29.42 -12.19
N LEU A 589 0.97 -29.09 -12.06
CA LEU A 589 1.71 -28.18 -12.92
C LEU A 589 2.74 -28.96 -13.73
N SER A 590 2.76 -28.74 -15.04
CA SER A 590 3.68 -29.40 -15.97
C SER A 590 4.40 -28.40 -16.86
N LYS A 591 5.65 -28.70 -17.24
CA LYS A 591 6.47 -27.92 -18.16
C LYS A 591 6.24 -28.26 -19.64
N SER A 592 5.12 -28.86 -19.98
CA SER A 592 4.73 -29.22 -21.35
C SER A 592 3.26 -28.94 -21.63
N ALA A 593 2.91 -28.79 -22.89
CA ALA A 593 1.52 -28.69 -23.34
C ALA A 593 0.91 -30.09 -23.45
N ARG A 594 0.26 -30.56 -22.37
CA ARG A 594 -0.26 -31.94 -22.26
C ARG A 594 -1.43 -32.23 -23.18
N TYR A 595 -2.24 -31.20 -23.49
CA TYR A 595 -3.48 -31.39 -24.21
C TYR A 595 -3.49 -30.51 -25.48
N SER A 596 -3.94 -31.15 -26.56
CA SER A 596 -4.14 -30.51 -27.86
C SER A 596 -5.45 -31.00 -28.48
N GLY A 597 -5.98 -30.29 -29.46
CA GLY A 597 -7.24 -30.67 -30.09
C GLY A 597 -8.48 -30.18 -29.33
N LYS A 598 -9.66 -30.73 -29.70
CA LYS A 598 -10.96 -30.22 -29.22
C LYS A 598 -11.42 -30.83 -27.90
N SER A 599 -10.89 -31.97 -27.54
CA SER A 599 -11.26 -32.66 -26.31
C SER A 599 -10.25 -33.74 -25.91
N PHE A 600 -10.30 -34.13 -24.64
CA PHE A 600 -9.64 -35.28 -24.05
C PHE A 600 -10.52 -35.82 -22.91
N THR A 601 -10.22 -37.01 -22.40
CA THR A 601 -10.89 -37.53 -21.20
C THR A 601 -10.04 -37.24 -19.98
N PRO A 602 -10.47 -36.37 -19.04
CA PRO A 602 -9.72 -36.08 -17.83
C PRO A 602 -9.58 -37.34 -16.98
N ALA A 603 -8.37 -37.64 -16.53
CA ALA A 603 -8.17 -38.69 -15.54
C ALA A 603 -8.63 -38.17 -14.16
N ARG A 604 -9.44 -38.96 -13.44
CA ARG A 604 -9.85 -38.56 -12.08
C ARG A 604 -8.66 -38.59 -11.10
N ARG A 605 -7.69 -39.46 -11.37
CA ARG A 605 -6.40 -39.52 -10.66
C ARG A 605 -5.30 -39.22 -11.65
N LEU A 606 -4.52 -38.16 -11.33
CA LEU A 606 -3.37 -37.79 -12.11
C LEU A 606 -2.14 -38.62 -11.72
N THR A 607 -1.08 -38.52 -12.48
CA THR A 607 0.21 -39.19 -12.20
C THR A 607 1.35 -38.24 -12.56
N ALA A 608 2.46 -38.35 -11.85
CA ALA A 608 3.69 -37.64 -12.17
C ALA A 608 4.44 -38.36 -13.31
N ASP A 609 5.13 -37.57 -14.13
CA ASP A 609 6.10 -37.96 -15.13
C ASP A 609 7.26 -36.96 -15.21
N ALA A 610 8.15 -37.11 -16.15
CA ALA A 610 9.33 -36.25 -16.31
C ALA A 610 9.00 -34.77 -16.60
N ASP A 611 7.78 -34.47 -17.01
CA ASP A 611 7.31 -33.10 -17.27
C ASP A 611 6.56 -32.48 -16.07
N THR A 612 6.24 -33.27 -15.05
CA THR A 612 5.49 -32.82 -13.87
C THR A 612 6.42 -32.09 -12.91
N LEU A 613 6.13 -30.82 -12.59
CA LEU A 613 6.89 -29.99 -11.66
C LEU A 613 6.25 -29.90 -10.27
N LEU A 614 4.95 -30.05 -10.20
CA LEU A 614 4.17 -30.09 -8.97
C LEU A 614 2.99 -31.05 -9.16
N TRP A 615 2.76 -31.93 -8.20
CA TRP A 615 1.56 -32.74 -8.13
C TRP A 615 1.11 -32.92 -6.68
N LEU A 616 -0.02 -32.31 -6.37
CA LEU A 616 -0.66 -32.36 -5.06
C LEU A 616 -1.95 -33.21 -5.20
N PRO A 617 -1.91 -34.50 -4.86
CA PRO A 617 -3.11 -35.37 -4.94
C PRO A 617 -4.11 -35.13 -3.81
N MET A 618 -3.81 -34.29 -2.82
CA MET A 618 -4.62 -33.96 -1.64
C MET A 618 -4.98 -35.17 -0.76
N ASP A 619 -4.29 -36.28 -0.91
CA ASP A 619 -4.58 -37.56 -0.24
C ASP A 619 -4.11 -37.62 1.23
N GLY A 620 -3.19 -36.75 1.64
CA GLY A 620 -2.62 -36.75 2.98
C GLY A 620 -1.82 -35.53 3.30
N ALA A 621 -1.39 -35.43 4.56
CA ALA A 621 -0.56 -34.32 5.05
C ALA A 621 0.63 -34.85 5.87
N ILE A 622 1.71 -34.08 5.92
CA ILE A 622 2.85 -34.28 6.81
C ILE A 622 2.87 -33.06 7.74
N GLY A 623 2.23 -33.17 8.91
CA GLY A 623 1.99 -32.00 9.76
C GLY A 623 1.20 -30.94 9.01
N PRO A 624 1.66 -29.68 8.98
CA PRO A 624 0.98 -28.59 8.29
C PRO A 624 1.14 -28.63 6.75
N TRP A 625 1.98 -29.50 6.20
CA TRP A 625 2.29 -29.51 4.78
C TRP A 625 1.45 -30.52 3.99
N ILE A 626 1.05 -30.11 2.80
CA ILE A 626 0.49 -31.02 1.79
C ILE A 626 1.65 -31.48 0.88
N PRO A 627 1.94 -32.77 0.81
CA PRO A 627 3.11 -33.29 0.12
C PRO A 627 2.98 -33.19 -1.40
N ASP A 628 4.09 -32.81 -2.03
CA ASP A 628 4.29 -32.90 -3.47
C ASP A 628 4.71 -34.32 -3.87
N HIS A 629 4.00 -34.92 -4.79
CA HIS A 629 4.26 -36.24 -5.32
C HIS A 629 4.96 -36.23 -6.70
N SER A 630 5.41 -35.04 -7.17
CA SER A 630 6.16 -34.94 -8.43
C SER A 630 7.61 -35.43 -8.34
N GLY A 631 8.15 -35.50 -7.12
CA GLY A 631 9.57 -35.79 -6.85
C GLY A 631 10.46 -34.54 -6.74
N HIS A 632 9.89 -33.33 -6.86
CA HIS A 632 10.62 -32.05 -6.72
C HIS A 632 10.60 -31.50 -5.29
N ALA A 633 9.89 -32.16 -4.37
CA ALA A 633 9.74 -31.73 -2.97
C ALA A 633 9.20 -30.29 -2.82
N ALA A 634 8.31 -29.87 -3.71
CA ALA A 634 7.65 -28.58 -3.70
C ALA A 634 6.39 -28.63 -2.82
N PHE A 635 6.55 -28.99 -1.54
CA PHE A 635 5.45 -29.10 -0.58
C PHE A 635 4.68 -27.79 -0.46
N ALA A 636 3.36 -27.91 -0.27
CA ALA A 636 2.50 -26.76 -0.02
C ALA A 636 2.31 -26.55 1.48
N THR A 637 2.43 -25.30 1.94
CA THR A 637 2.11 -24.87 3.31
C THR A 637 0.69 -24.34 3.37
N ARG A 638 0.03 -24.48 4.53
CA ARG A 638 -1.33 -23.97 4.75
C ARG A 638 -1.29 -22.49 5.12
N ALA A 639 -2.18 -21.71 4.52
CA ALA A 639 -2.56 -20.38 4.94
C ALA A 639 -4.02 -20.43 5.39
N GLY A 640 -4.35 -19.81 6.52
CA GLY A 640 -5.65 -20.04 7.16
C GLY A 640 -5.72 -21.41 7.86
N ALA A 641 -6.85 -22.08 7.74
CA ALA A 641 -7.11 -23.39 8.32
C ALA A 641 -7.64 -24.42 7.31
N PRO A 642 -7.10 -24.49 6.07
CA PRO A 642 -7.57 -25.47 5.08
C PRO A 642 -7.33 -26.89 5.60
N HIS A 643 -8.26 -27.80 5.35
CA HIS A 643 -8.18 -29.15 5.89
C HIS A 643 -8.59 -30.20 4.86
N LEU A 644 -8.08 -31.42 5.05
CA LEU A 644 -8.40 -32.56 4.20
C LEU A 644 -9.66 -33.25 4.72
N VAL A 645 -10.65 -33.44 3.83
CA VAL A 645 -11.90 -34.12 4.12
C VAL A 645 -12.05 -35.37 3.22
N GLU A 646 -12.89 -36.32 3.63
CA GLU A 646 -13.24 -37.44 2.76
C GLU A 646 -14.00 -36.94 1.52
N ALA A 647 -13.61 -37.42 0.34
CA ALA A 647 -14.34 -37.14 -0.90
C ALA A 647 -15.73 -37.74 -0.81
N ARG A 648 -16.78 -36.93 -0.91
CA ARG A 648 -18.19 -37.37 -0.90
C ARG A 648 -18.82 -37.25 -2.27
#